data_265003b2512e2fc10b925e0298c15af7
#
_entry.id   265003b2512e2fc10b925e0298c15af7
#
_cell.length_a   1.000
_cell.length_b   1.000
_cell.length_c   1.000
_cell.angle_alpha   90.00
_cell.angle_beta   90.00
_cell.angle_gamma   90.00
#
_symmetry.space_group_name_H-M   'P 1'
#
loop_
_entity.id
_entity.type
_entity.pdbx_description
1 polymer ?
#
loop_
_entity_poly.entity_id
_entity_poly.type
_entity_poly.pdbx_seq_one_letter_code
_entity_poly.pdbx_strand_id
1 'polypeptide(L)'
;MYSLAAALLLAQTAPDAFMGHGISHELAAWRTTTVRDLRYDLSLDLTAPDSAVGRVTIRFARTGTGDVILDYRGRRLGFASANGAPIPASAFNGNHLLVPTQLLKAGQNSIKVAFVSEIAPTGASIIKVHDPTDRTAYLYTLLVPADANQLFPCFDQPDLKARVTLALTVPAGWTALANGSLHRADTSGSRVTAHFTETRPLSTYLIAFAAGPWSRASSTVGGRTVNLFLRRSRAREADADTLLSLQHRALAWMEEYFGRPYPFEKYDFVLAPAFPFGGMEHPGAIMYNEDRFIFRDRPTLPRRLGRFSTILHETAHQWFGDLVTMRWFDDLWLKEGFATYIAAKALAELEPESDAWKTFYQSNKPVAYGVDQTTGTTPLWQEMPNLDKAKSAYGAIVYNKAPSVLKQLNYLVGETAFQNGVRAFLTSHAYANATWQDLLGSIGQSAGRRLDDFGRNFMLRPGMPAVESRLTLKDGRIARLDLVQRPAQASVSGPAPWPMRTQVLLAYSDAPPRKLPVTLTATVTEIVAARGLPSPAFVFPNADDYGYFLSRLDSASVRALEGGALGKTTDRFLRAMLWGALWDEVRDARMEPARFARLVLRELPSETDEQIVPALLGRLDRALRAYLPPGKASRLRAEAEGIVWNGIQDTMRPYGIRRAQLDAFISIASTSEGAARLLALLAADSAAGEPVRDPTRWNIVDRLLVLDHPNGPPALAAQTARDTTPDGRRRGFVAAAARSSALVKAEYFRRYFADRALNEDWASGSLGAFNVIEHEQLTLPFLRPALDSLPYIQTNRRIFFLGAWLGAFLSGQTSPEALGVVRGFLADHPKLPADLRQKVLQYLDELEQTVRIRNRWPP
;
A
#
# COMPACT_ATOMS: atom_id res chain seq x y z
N MET A 1 -33.47 -1.75 -17.97
CA MET A 1 -34.11 -3.03 -18.36
C MET A 1 -33.22 -4.26 -18.15
N TYR A 2 -31.93 -4.12 -17.83
CA TYR A 2 -31.04 -5.26 -17.52
C TYR A 2 -31.18 -5.82 -16.09
N SER A 3 -31.81 -5.10 -15.16
CA SER A 3 -31.89 -5.53 -13.76
C SER A 3 -33.01 -6.57 -13.45
N LEU A 4 -34.10 -6.59 -14.21
CA LEU A 4 -35.19 -7.58 -13.99
C LEU A 4 -34.92 -8.93 -14.65
N ALA A 5 -34.23 -8.96 -15.79
CA ALA A 5 -33.88 -10.19 -16.48
C ALA A 5 -32.78 -10.99 -15.71
N ALA A 6 -31.81 -10.29 -15.11
CA ALA A 6 -30.79 -10.88 -14.24
C ALA A 6 -31.40 -11.45 -12.94
N ALA A 7 -32.39 -10.80 -12.36
CA ALA A 7 -33.09 -11.26 -11.18
C ALA A 7 -33.97 -12.50 -11.42
N LEU A 8 -34.52 -12.68 -12.62
CA LEU A 8 -35.30 -13.86 -12.99
C LEU A 8 -34.40 -15.08 -13.35
N LEU A 9 -33.19 -14.86 -13.89
CA LEU A 9 -32.23 -15.95 -14.10
C LEU A 9 -31.61 -16.48 -12.79
N LEU A 10 -31.43 -15.61 -11.79
CA LEU A 10 -30.91 -16.00 -10.46
C LEU A 10 -31.88 -16.88 -9.65
N ALA A 11 -33.15 -16.90 -9.98
CA ALA A 11 -34.17 -17.68 -9.29
C ALA A 11 -34.15 -19.20 -9.63
N GLN A 12 -33.29 -19.64 -10.55
CA GLN A 12 -33.23 -21.04 -11.02
C GLN A 12 -31.84 -21.67 -10.97
N THR A 13 -30.81 -20.99 -10.42
CA THR A 13 -29.50 -21.63 -10.22
C THR A 13 -29.54 -22.58 -9.04
N ALA A 14 -29.20 -23.85 -9.30
CA ALA A 14 -29.13 -24.87 -8.27
C ALA A 14 -28.12 -24.45 -7.17
N PRO A 15 -28.38 -24.76 -5.88
CA PRO A 15 -27.48 -24.46 -4.75
C PRO A 15 -26.03 -24.88 -4.98
N ASP A 16 -25.81 -25.98 -5.71
CA ASP A 16 -24.50 -26.52 -6.03
C ASP A 16 -23.59 -25.55 -6.83
N ALA A 17 -24.18 -24.65 -7.63
CA ALA A 17 -23.41 -23.64 -8.37
C ALA A 17 -22.75 -22.61 -7.45
N PHE A 18 -23.28 -22.38 -6.25
CA PHE A 18 -22.78 -21.41 -5.26
C PHE A 18 -21.85 -22.03 -4.20
N MET A 19 -21.71 -23.36 -4.21
CA MET A 19 -20.88 -24.09 -3.23
C MET A 19 -19.42 -24.25 -3.68
N GLY A 20 -19.00 -23.51 -4.70
CA GLY A 20 -17.62 -23.52 -5.21
C GLY A 20 -16.62 -22.89 -4.24
N HIS A 21 -15.34 -22.86 -4.65
CA HIS A 21 -14.28 -22.20 -3.85
C HIS A 21 -14.45 -20.68 -3.85
N GLY A 22 -14.21 -20.06 -2.70
CA GLY A 22 -14.30 -18.61 -2.51
C GLY A 22 -15.73 -18.10 -2.51
N ILE A 23 -15.91 -16.80 -2.67
CA ILE A 23 -17.24 -16.15 -2.65
C ILE A 23 -17.43 -15.48 -4.01
N SER A 24 -18.31 -16.06 -4.82
CA SER A 24 -18.59 -15.50 -6.15
C SER A 24 -19.47 -14.24 -6.04
N HIS A 25 -19.35 -13.35 -7.04
CA HIS A 25 -20.20 -12.16 -7.13
C HIS A 25 -21.67 -12.52 -7.26
N GLU A 26 -22.00 -13.62 -7.96
CA GLU A 26 -23.37 -14.13 -8.09
C GLU A 26 -23.92 -14.60 -6.74
N LEU A 27 -23.14 -15.33 -5.95
CA LEU A 27 -23.53 -15.74 -4.59
C LEU A 27 -23.80 -14.51 -3.71
N ALA A 28 -22.90 -13.51 -3.77
CA ALA A 28 -23.05 -12.29 -3.00
C ALA A 28 -24.29 -11.49 -3.42
N ALA A 29 -24.53 -11.34 -4.71
CA ALA A 29 -25.72 -10.68 -5.25
C ALA A 29 -27.01 -11.41 -4.85
N TRP A 30 -27.00 -12.74 -4.88
CA TRP A 30 -28.14 -13.55 -4.43
C TRP A 30 -28.43 -13.35 -2.94
N ARG A 31 -27.38 -13.36 -2.08
CA ARG A 31 -27.52 -13.16 -0.64
C ARG A 31 -28.11 -11.79 -0.29
N THR A 32 -27.73 -10.72 -0.99
CA THR A 32 -28.26 -9.38 -0.75
C THR A 32 -29.76 -9.25 -1.10
N THR A 33 -30.32 -10.16 -1.91
CA THR A 33 -31.77 -10.20 -2.15
C THR A 33 -32.53 -10.97 -1.07
N THR A 34 -31.86 -11.84 -0.33
CA THR A 34 -32.49 -12.81 0.60
C THR A 34 -32.24 -12.51 2.07
N VAL A 35 -31.17 -11.81 2.43
CA VAL A 35 -30.74 -11.57 3.82
C VAL A 35 -30.81 -10.07 4.15
N ARG A 36 -31.47 -9.74 5.26
CA ARG A 36 -31.60 -8.40 5.82
C ARG A 36 -31.42 -8.42 7.35
N ASP A 37 -31.17 -7.24 7.94
CA ASP A 37 -31.09 -7.03 9.39
C ASP A 37 -30.17 -8.01 10.11
N LEU A 38 -28.96 -8.15 9.57
CA LEU A 38 -27.98 -9.13 9.99
C LEU A 38 -27.33 -8.76 11.33
N ARG A 39 -27.24 -9.74 12.23
CA ARG A 39 -26.58 -9.63 13.53
C ARG A 39 -25.76 -10.88 13.82
N TYR A 40 -24.58 -10.69 14.39
CA TYR A 40 -23.71 -11.74 14.89
C TYR A 40 -23.53 -11.60 16.42
N ASP A 41 -23.91 -12.62 17.19
CA ASP A 41 -23.47 -12.75 18.57
C ASP A 41 -22.35 -13.80 18.60
N LEU A 42 -21.12 -13.31 18.73
CA LEU A 42 -19.89 -14.09 18.61
C LEU A 42 -19.24 -14.25 19.99
N SER A 43 -18.91 -15.48 20.38
CA SER A 43 -18.07 -15.75 21.55
C SER A 43 -16.87 -16.59 21.16
N LEU A 44 -15.67 -16.20 21.66
CA LEU A 44 -14.39 -16.86 21.38
C LEU A 44 -13.64 -17.11 22.69
N ASP A 45 -13.18 -18.34 22.90
CA ASP A 45 -12.21 -18.68 23.94
C ASP A 45 -10.82 -18.75 23.30
N LEU A 46 -9.94 -17.82 23.70
CA LEU A 46 -8.57 -17.63 23.20
C LEU A 46 -7.51 -18.18 24.18
N THR A 47 -7.89 -19.01 25.15
CA THR A 47 -6.99 -19.52 26.17
C THR A 47 -6.13 -20.69 25.69
N ALA A 48 -6.53 -21.37 24.62
CA ALA A 48 -5.72 -22.40 23.99
C ALA A 48 -4.55 -21.81 23.20
N PRO A 49 -3.41 -22.51 23.07
CA PRO A 49 -2.20 -21.96 22.49
C PRO A 49 -2.25 -21.75 20.97
N ASP A 50 -3.06 -22.52 20.24
CA ASP A 50 -3.07 -22.61 18.78
C ASP A 50 -4.48 -22.59 18.16
N SER A 51 -5.52 -22.40 18.97
CA SER A 51 -6.90 -22.48 18.51
C SER A 51 -7.84 -21.60 19.34
N ALA A 52 -8.83 -21.05 18.68
CA ALA A 52 -9.97 -20.36 19.28
C ALA A 52 -11.21 -21.27 19.20
N VAL A 53 -11.79 -21.58 20.35
CA VAL A 53 -13.07 -22.28 20.39
C VAL A 53 -14.18 -21.25 20.37
N GLY A 54 -15.05 -21.32 19.35
CA GLY A 54 -16.03 -20.29 19.12
C GLY A 54 -17.47 -20.80 19.03
N ARG A 55 -18.40 -19.90 19.30
CA ARG A 55 -19.82 -20.04 19.01
C ARG A 55 -20.31 -18.74 18.38
N VAL A 56 -21.16 -18.86 17.37
CA VAL A 56 -21.85 -17.73 16.78
C VAL A 56 -23.35 -18.00 16.70
N THR A 57 -24.15 -16.99 17.06
CA THR A 57 -25.58 -16.93 16.74
C THR A 57 -25.76 -15.85 15.67
N ILE A 58 -26.21 -16.26 14.50
CA ILE A 58 -26.47 -15.41 13.34
C ILE A 58 -27.96 -15.17 13.28
N ARG A 59 -28.42 -13.92 13.44
CA ARG A 59 -29.83 -13.54 13.30
C ARG A 59 -30.00 -12.67 12.07
N PHE A 60 -31.06 -12.94 11.29
CA PHE A 60 -31.35 -12.18 10.07
C PHE A 60 -32.82 -12.32 9.69
N ALA A 61 -33.31 -11.34 8.95
CA ALA A 61 -34.61 -11.43 8.28
C ALA A 61 -34.43 -12.01 6.87
N ARG A 62 -35.15 -13.06 6.54
CA ARG A 62 -35.18 -13.68 5.21
C ARG A 62 -36.34 -13.10 4.39
N THR A 63 -36.00 -12.57 3.20
CA THR A 63 -36.97 -11.94 2.28
C THR A 63 -37.28 -12.77 1.04
N GLY A 64 -36.50 -13.84 0.79
CA GLY A 64 -36.62 -14.69 -0.39
C GLY A 64 -37.01 -16.15 -0.03
N THR A 65 -37.04 -16.99 -1.03
CA THR A 65 -37.16 -18.45 -0.93
C THR A 65 -35.82 -19.07 -1.35
N GLY A 66 -35.53 -20.31 -0.96
CA GLY A 66 -34.30 -21.04 -1.26
C GLY A 66 -33.38 -21.19 -0.05
N ASP A 67 -32.32 -21.92 -0.23
CA ASP A 67 -31.36 -22.24 0.82
C ASP A 67 -30.52 -21.00 1.20
N VAL A 68 -29.91 -20.99 2.38
CA VAL A 68 -28.99 -19.99 2.80
C VAL A 68 -27.59 -20.60 2.89
N ILE A 69 -26.59 -19.94 2.39
CA ILE A 69 -25.19 -20.41 2.36
C ILE A 69 -24.35 -19.51 3.23
N LEU A 70 -23.66 -20.05 4.23
CA LEU A 70 -22.65 -19.38 5.05
C LEU A 70 -21.25 -19.78 4.60
N ASP A 71 -20.28 -18.89 4.81
CA ASP A 71 -18.88 -19.15 4.51
C ASP A 71 -18.15 -19.54 5.79
N TYR A 72 -17.32 -20.60 5.71
CA TYR A 72 -16.42 -20.99 6.80
C TYR A 72 -15.28 -21.85 6.29
N ARG A 73 -14.03 -21.40 6.57
CA ARG A 73 -12.78 -22.09 6.24
C ARG A 73 -11.86 -22.24 7.46
N GLY A 74 -12.45 -22.24 8.66
CA GLY A 74 -11.68 -22.45 9.89
C GLY A 74 -11.28 -23.92 10.08
N ARG A 75 -10.65 -24.20 11.21
CA ARG A 75 -10.05 -25.52 11.50
C ARG A 75 -11.08 -26.66 11.60
N ARG A 76 -12.27 -26.38 12.16
CA ARG A 76 -13.34 -27.39 12.33
C ARG A 76 -14.69 -26.73 12.54
N LEU A 77 -15.68 -27.14 11.76
CA LEU A 77 -17.08 -26.87 12.05
C LEU A 77 -17.59 -27.91 13.05
N GLY A 78 -18.28 -27.45 14.10
CA GLY A 78 -18.93 -28.28 15.08
C GLY A 78 -20.45 -28.40 14.83
N PHE A 79 -21.23 -28.49 15.90
CA PHE A 79 -22.69 -28.56 15.82
C PHE A 79 -23.24 -27.26 15.21
N ALA A 80 -24.15 -27.42 14.25
CA ALA A 80 -24.92 -26.33 13.64
C ALA A 80 -26.43 -26.59 13.70
N SER A 81 -27.20 -25.52 13.88
CA SER A 81 -28.68 -25.60 13.90
C SER A 81 -29.28 -24.31 13.33
N ALA A 82 -30.44 -24.44 12.67
CA ALA A 82 -31.24 -23.33 12.21
C ALA A 82 -32.63 -23.39 12.87
N ASN A 83 -33.06 -22.32 13.53
CA ASN A 83 -34.34 -22.20 14.28
C ASN A 83 -34.56 -23.32 15.28
N GLY A 84 -33.48 -23.89 15.84
CA GLY A 84 -33.50 -25.00 16.82
C GLY A 84 -33.40 -26.40 16.19
N ALA A 85 -33.59 -26.56 14.88
CA ALA A 85 -33.44 -27.83 14.19
C ALA A 85 -31.96 -28.02 13.73
N PRO A 86 -31.39 -29.24 13.85
CA PRO A 86 -29.99 -29.49 13.48
C PRO A 86 -29.79 -29.39 11.96
N ILE A 87 -28.65 -28.84 11.57
CA ILE A 87 -28.18 -28.84 10.17
C ILE A 87 -27.27 -30.07 10.00
N PRO A 88 -27.49 -30.91 8.95
CA PRO A 88 -26.66 -32.09 8.74
C PRO A 88 -25.19 -31.74 8.52
N ALA A 89 -24.26 -32.54 9.05
CA ALA A 89 -22.84 -32.36 8.85
C ALA A 89 -22.43 -32.40 7.36
N SER A 90 -23.14 -33.18 6.55
CA SER A 90 -22.97 -33.29 5.09
C SER A 90 -23.30 -32.00 4.33
N ALA A 91 -23.95 -31.03 4.96
CA ALA A 91 -24.22 -29.71 4.40
C ALA A 91 -22.98 -28.77 4.38
N PHE A 92 -21.88 -29.17 4.98
CA PHE A 92 -20.62 -28.44 5.00
C PHE A 92 -19.60 -29.11 4.08
N ASN A 93 -19.06 -28.35 3.11
CA ASN A 93 -18.08 -28.84 2.13
C ASN A 93 -16.63 -28.40 2.39
N GLY A 94 -16.36 -27.78 3.54
CA GLY A 94 -15.03 -27.24 3.86
C GLY A 94 -14.83 -25.74 3.52
N ASN A 95 -15.73 -25.16 2.72
CA ASN A 95 -15.77 -23.74 2.40
C ASN A 95 -17.12 -23.08 2.75
N HIS A 96 -18.21 -23.82 2.56
CA HIS A 96 -19.56 -23.32 2.70
C HIS A 96 -20.43 -24.28 3.51
N LEU A 97 -21.31 -23.71 4.33
CA LEU A 97 -22.36 -24.42 5.04
C LEU A 97 -23.71 -24.08 4.41
N LEU A 98 -24.33 -25.07 3.77
CA LEU A 98 -25.68 -24.96 3.22
C LEU A 98 -26.68 -25.10 4.32
N VAL A 99 -27.58 -24.12 4.48
CA VAL A 99 -28.74 -24.19 5.40
C VAL A 99 -29.99 -24.41 4.57
N PRO A 100 -30.58 -25.61 4.61
CA PRO A 100 -31.71 -25.95 3.77
C PRO A 100 -32.95 -25.10 4.05
N THR A 101 -33.71 -24.75 3.01
CA THR A 101 -34.89 -23.90 3.10
C THR A 101 -35.96 -24.45 4.05
N GLN A 102 -36.03 -25.78 4.23
CA GLN A 102 -36.98 -26.43 5.16
C GLN A 102 -36.70 -26.06 6.62
N LEU A 103 -35.48 -25.65 6.96
CA LEU A 103 -35.09 -25.20 8.29
C LEU A 103 -35.29 -23.69 8.50
N LEU A 104 -35.64 -22.96 7.44
CA LEU A 104 -35.76 -21.52 7.43
C LEU A 104 -37.22 -21.06 7.37
N LYS A 105 -37.48 -19.88 7.92
CA LYS A 105 -38.80 -19.23 7.93
C LYS A 105 -38.77 -17.96 7.06
N ALA A 106 -39.90 -17.53 6.57
CA ALA A 106 -40.06 -16.15 6.11
C ALA A 106 -39.90 -15.20 7.30
N GLY A 107 -39.21 -14.10 7.13
CA GLY A 107 -38.89 -13.17 8.23
C GLY A 107 -37.72 -13.64 9.10
N GLN A 108 -37.84 -13.52 10.40
CA GLN A 108 -36.73 -13.72 11.35
C GLN A 108 -36.25 -15.17 11.46
N ASN A 109 -34.94 -15.34 11.33
CA ASN A 109 -34.24 -16.62 11.45
C ASN A 109 -33.06 -16.50 12.42
N SER A 110 -32.68 -17.65 13.00
CA SER A 110 -31.53 -17.79 13.89
C SER A 110 -30.74 -19.04 13.55
N ILE A 111 -29.50 -18.90 13.20
CA ILE A 111 -28.56 -20.02 12.98
C ILE A 111 -27.52 -19.97 14.10
N LYS A 112 -27.30 -21.13 14.76
CA LYS A 112 -26.28 -21.30 15.80
C LYS A 112 -25.22 -22.27 15.30
N VAL A 113 -23.96 -21.89 15.42
CA VAL A 113 -22.82 -22.72 14.99
C VAL A 113 -21.75 -22.73 16.07
N ALA A 114 -21.27 -23.92 16.43
CA ALA A 114 -20.04 -24.10 17.20
C ALA A 114 -18.89 -24.38 16.21
N PHE A 115 -17.70 -23.85 16.48
CA PHE A 115 -16.58 -23.97 15.57
C PHE A 115 -15.23 -23.86 16.30
N VAL A 116 -14.16 -24.21 15.61
CA VAL A 116 -12.78 -24.03 16.08
C VAL A 116 -11.98 -23.35 14.96
N SER A 117 -11.33 -22.25 15.27
CA SER A 117 -10.49 -21.49 14.34
C SER A 117 -9.02 -21.51 14.75
N GLU A 118 -8.13 -21.35 13.80
CA GLU A 118 -6.71 -21.42 14.02
C GLU A 118 -6.17 -20.10 14.62
N ILE A 119 -5.21 -20.23 15.55
CA ILE A 119 -4.35 -19.15 16.05
C ILE A 119 -2.93 -19.49 15.63
N ALA A 120 -2.31 -18.67 14.78
CA ALA A 120 -0.97 -18.92 14.27
C ALA A 120 -0.21 -17.61 14.01
N PRO A 121 1.13 -17.64 13.90
CA PRO A 121 1.90 -16.45 13.54
C PRO A 121 1.69 -16.00 12.08
N THR A 122 1.20 -16.89 11.21
CA THR A 122 0.89 -16.60 9.81
C THR A 122 -0.18 -17.54 9.28
N GLY A 123 -0.85 -17.13 8.19
CA GLY A 123 -1.85 -17.96 7.49
C GLY A 123 -3.21 -18.07 8.18
N ALA A 124 -3.37 -17.61 9.41
CA ALA A 124 -4.61 -17.60 10.15
C ALA A 124 -5.21 -16.20 10.27
N SER A 125 -6.50 -16.09 10.51
CA SER A 125 -7.20 -14.82 10.76
C SER A 125 -6.91 -14.24 12.14
N ILE A 126 -6.54 -15.09 13.12
CA ILE A 126 -6.02 -14.66 14.42
C ILE A 126 -4.50 -14.81 14.40
N ILE A 127 -3.81 -13.69 14.35
CA ILE A 127 -2.34 -13.64 14.34
C ILE A 127 -1.84 -13.65 15.78
N LYS A 128 -0.86 -14.53 16.06
CA LYS A 128 -0.20 -14.63 17.34
C LYS A 128 1.26 -14.24 17.22
N VAL A 129 1.68 -13.27 18.02
CA VAL A 129 3.08 -12.88 18.13
C VAL A 129 3.58 -13.14 19.56
N HIS A 130 4.60 -13.94 19.68
CA HIS A 130 5.26 -14.17 20.95
C HIS A 130 6.35 -13.11 21.17
N ASP A 131 6.28 -12.38 22.28
CA ASP A 131 7.33 -11.46 22.70
C ASP A 131 8.27 -12.13 23.71
N PRO A 132 9.50 -12.45 23.31
CA PRO A 132 10.44 -13.09 24.22
C PRO A 132 10.98 -12.16 25.31
N THR A 133 10.79 -10.84 25.19
CA THR A 133 11.24 -9.87 26.19
C THR A 133 10.38 -9.91 27.44
N ASP A 134 9.06 -9.91 27.28
CA ASP A 134 8.11 -10.03 28.37
C ASP A 134 7.55 -11.46 28.53
N ARG A 135 8.03 -12.42 27.71
CA ARG A 135 7.72 -13.86 27.73
C ARG A 135 6.25 -14.18 27.58
N THR A 136 5.52 -13.37 26.85
CA THR A 136 4.08 -13.51 26.65
C THR A 136 3.70 -13.43 25.17
N ALA A 137 2.41 -13.62 24.88
CA ALA A 137 1.89 -13.54 23.54
C ALA A 137 0.90 -12.36 23.40
N TYR A 138 0.83 -11.85 22.19
CA TYR A 138 -0.12 -10.83 21.75
C TYR A 138 -0.90 -11.39 20.56
N LEU A 139 -2.20 -11.29 20.62
CA LEU A 139 -3.12 -11.75 19.58
C LEU A 139 -3.83 -10.56 18.95
N TYR A 140 -4.07 -10.63 17.65
CA TYR A 140 -4.93 -9.69 16.94
C TYR A 140 -5.53 -10.33 15.70
N THR A 141 -6.65 -9.78 15.23
CA THR A 141 -7.29 -10.22 13.99
C THR A 141 -6.85 -9.41 12.80
N LEU A 142 -6.86 -10.04 11.62
CA LEU A 142 -6.69 -9.39 10.33
C LEU A 142 -7.51 -10.15 9.28
N LEU A 143 -8.66 -9.59 8.88
CA LEU A 143 -9.70 -10.27 8.10
C LEU A 143 -9.86 -9.75 6.67
N VAL A 144 -9.15 -8.69 6.31
CA VAL A 144 -9.20 -8.10 4.96
C VAL A 144 -8.48 -9.01 3.94
N PRO A 145 -8.99 -9.19 2.70
CA PRO A 145 -10.22 -8.62 2.15
C PRO A 145 -11.49 -9.42 2.50
N ALA A 146 -11.42 -10.74 2.66
CA ALA A 146 -12.54 -11.65 2.91
C ALA A 146 -12.04 -12.92 3.64
N ASP A 147 -11.39 -12.72 4.79
CA ASP A 147 -10.85 -13.78 5.63
C ASP A 147 -11.63 -13.93 6.97
N ALA A 148 -12.80 -13.25 7.13
CA ALA A 148 -13.64 -13.43 8.29
C ALA A 148 -14.22 -14.86 8.37
N ASN A 149 -14.39 -15.51 7.25
CA ASN A 149 -14.79 -16.91 7.18
C ASN A 149 -13.72 -17.89 7.72
N GLN A 150 -12.48 -17.47 7.93
CA GLN A 150 -11.46 -18.24 8.65
C GLN A 150 -11.62 -18.10 10.17
N LEU A 151 -12.26 -16.99 10.64
CA LEU A 151 -12.47 -16.71 12.04
C LEU A 151 -13.77 -17.35 12.55
N PHE A 152 -14.88 -17.20 11.83
CA PHE A 152 -16.19 -17.71 12.23
C PHE A 152 -17.12 -17.89 11.03
N PRO A 153 -18.14 -18.77 11.12
CA PRO A 153 -19.17 -18.90 10.09
C PRO A 153 -19.95 -17.60 9.92
N CYS A 154 -19.96 -17.04 8.71
CA CYS A 154 -20.59 -15.74 8.42
C CYS A 154 -21.02 -15.62 6.94
N PHE A 155 -21.64 -14.51 6.60
CA PHE A 155 -21.79 -14.04 5.22
C PHE A 155 -20.61 -13.09 4.92
N ASP A 156 -19.54 -13.62 4.36
CA ASP A 156 -18.28 -12.88 4.25
C ASP A 156 -18.20 -12.04 2.98
N GLN A 157 -19.02 -11.01 2.91
CA GLN A 157 -19.09 -10.05 1.80
C GLN A 157 -19.28 -8.61 2.31
N PRO A 158 -18.80 -7.59 1.60
CA PRO A 158 -18.77 -6.22 2.11
C PRO A 158 -20.15 -5.57 2.22
N ASP A 159 -21.10 -5.97 1.41
CA ASP A 159 -22.42 -5.34 1.30
C ASP A 159 -23.52 -6.01 2.17
N LEU A 160 -23.17 -7.00 2.98
CA LEU A 160 -24.00 -7.52 4.07
C LEU A 160 -23.45 -7.04 5.41
N LYS A 161 -23.60 -5.74 5.69
CA LYS A 161 -23.19 -5.16 6.96
C LYS A 161 -24.02 -5.75 8.10
N ALA A 162 -23.35 -6.09 9.21
CA ALA A 162 -23.96 -6.68 10.40
C ALA A 162 -23.65 -5.86 11.65
N ARG A 163 -24.55 -5.92 12.64
CA ARG A 163 -24.25 -5.53 14.01
C ARG A 163 -23.62 -6.72 14.72
N VAL A 164 -22.55 -6.46 15.47
CA VAL A 164 -21.76 -7.52 16.11
C VAL A 164 -21.68 -7.29 17.59
N THR A 165 -22.07 -8.31 18.36
CA THR A 165 -21.79 -8.42 19.80
C THR A 165 -20.68 -9.45 19.96
N LEU A 166 -19.63 -9.10 20.70
CA LEU A 166 -18.48 -9.98 20.89
C LEU A 166 -18.23 -10.26 22.37
N ALA A 167 -17.91 -11.51 22.70
CA ALA A 167 -17.39 -11.92 23.99
C ALA A 167 -16.07 -12.68 23.81
N LEU A 168 -15.01 -12.25 24.50
CA LEU A 168 -13.68 -12.85 24.42
C LEU A 168 -13.25 -13.38 25.77
N THR A 169 -12.98 -14.69 25.83
CA THR A 169 -12.37 -15.32 27.02
C THR A 169 -10.87 -15.37 26.81
N VAL A 170 -10.13 -14.75 27.72
CA VAL A 170 -8.66 -14.62 27.68
C VAL A 170 -8.04 -15.03 29.02
N PRO A 171 -6.73 -15.31 29.10
CA PRO A 171 -6.04 -15.54 30.37
C PRO A 171 -6.19 -14.34 31.32
N ALA A 172 -6.28 -14.59 32.62
CA ALA A 172 -6.30 -13.54 33.64
C ALA A 172 -5.04 -12.65 33.52
N GLY A 173 -5.23 -11.34 33.67
CA GLY A 173 -4.16 -10.36 33.49
C GLY A 173 -3.92 -9.90 32.04
N TRP A 174 -4.67 -10.45 31.06
CA TRP A 174 -4.71 -9.93 29.71
C TRP A 174 -5.79 -8.87 29.56
N THR A 175 -5.53 -7.89 28.69
CA THR A 175 -6.51 -6.92 28.23
C THR A 175 -7.03 -7.36 26.87
N ALA A 176 -8.36 -7.41 26.73
CA ALA A 176 -9.01 -7.60 25.45
C ALA A 176 -9.65 -6.29 24.99
N LEU A 177 -9.57 -5.97 23.71
CA LEU A 177 -10.25 -4.86 23.06
C LEU A 177 -10.86 -5.34 21.74
N ALA A 178 -11.95 -4.70 21.32
CA ALA A 178 -12.70 -5.04 20.12
C ALA A 178 -13.28 -3.76 19.49
N ASN A 179 -14.05 -3.89 18.39
CA ASN A 179 -14.74 -2.76 17.77
C ASN A 179 -15.70 -2.02 18.76
N GLY A 180 -16.50 -2.78 19.53
CA GLY A 180 -17.38 -2.24 20.56
C GLY A 180 -16.65 -1.84 21.84
N SER A 181 -17.28 -1.05 22.69
CA SER A 181 -16.77 -0.70 24.01
C SER A 181 -16.85 -1.89 24.96
N LEU A 182 -15.90 -2.00 25.91
CA LEU A 182 -15.99 -2.99 26.97
C LEU A 182 -17.21 -2.67 27.86
N HIS A 183 -18.19 -3.57 27.89
CA HIS A 183 -19.40 -3.43 28.71
C HIS A 183 -19.20 -4.01 30.10
N ARG A 184 -18.63 -5.23 30.19
CA ARG A 184 -18.31 -5.91 31.44
C ARG A 184 -17.21 -6.94 31.26
N ALA A 185 -16.57 -7.33 32.35
CA ALA A 185 -15.59 -8.41 32.39
C ALA A 185 -15.90 -9.35 33.57
N ASP A 186 -16.08 -10.62 33.27
CA ASP A 186 -16.42 -11.65 34.26
C ASP A 186 -15.16 -12.51 34.49
N THR A 187 -14.66 -12.56 35.73
CA THR A 187 -13.48 -13.35 36.08
C THR A 187 -13.91 -14.70 36.67
N SER A 188 -13.33 -15.78 36.15
CA SER A 188 -13.52 -17.15 36.63
C SER A 188 -12.21 -17.89 36.65
N GLY A 189 -11.63 -18.05 37.85
CA GLY A 189 -10.32 -18.67 38.05
C GLY A 189 -9.21 -17.94 37.29
N SER A 190 -8.51 -18.63 36.41
CA SER A 190 -7.41 -18.10 35.59
C SER A 190 -7.88 -17.45 34.27
N ARG A 191 -9.18 -17.20 34.10
CA ARG A 191 -9.78 -16.68 32.85
C ARG A 191 -10.61 -15.43 33.12
N VAL A 192 -10.64 -14.54 32.13
CA VAL A 192 -11.49 -13.36 32.10
C VAL A 192 -12.29 -13.39 30.79
N THR A 193 -13.61 -13.24 30.88
CA THR A 193 -14.49 -13.07 29.72
C THR A 193 -14.88 -11.59 29.61
N ALA A 194 -14.36 -10.92 28.59
CA ALA A 194 -14.69 -9.53 28.25
C ALA A 194 -15.88 -9.50 27.30
N HIS A 195 -16.94 -8.78 27.67
CA HIS A 195 -18.15 -8.60 26.86
C HIS A 195 -18.19 -7.18 26.31
N PHE A 196 -18.38 -7.06 25.01
CA PHE A 196 -18.37 -5.79 24.30
C PHE A 196 -19.78 -5.38 23.85
N THR A 197 -20.01 -4.07 23.74
CA THR A 197 -21.28 -3.50 23.25
C THR A 197 -21.53 -3.89 21.79
N GLU A 198 -22.80 -3.92 21.36
CA GLU A 198 -23.17 -4.14 19.96
C GLU A 198 -22.66 -2.99 19.10
N THR A 199 -22.00 -3.31 17.99
CA THR A 199 -21.44 -2.32 17.05
C THR A 199 -22.53 -1.65 16.21
N ARG A 200 -22.20 -0.51 15.59
CA ARG A 200 -22.91 -0.06 14.38
C ARG A 200 -22.73 -1.09 13.27
N PRO A 201 -23.56 -1.05 12.19
CA PRO A 201 -23.41 -1.99 11.09
C PRO A 201 -22.00 -1.93 10.46
N LEU A 202 -21.31 -3.07 10.43
CA LEU A 202 -19.96 -3.23 9.88
C LEU A 202 -19.95 -4.33 8.83
N SER A 203 -19.11 -4.19 7.80
CA SER A 203 -18.71 -5.30 6.92
C SER A 203 -17.84 -6.29 7.69
N THR A 204 -17.90 -7.57 7.35
CA THR A 204 -17.22 -8.65 8.08
C THR A 204 -15.72 -8.45 8.17
N TYR A 205 -15.07 -7.91 7.14
CA TYR A 205 -13.61 -7.68 7.12
C TYR A 205 -13.14 -6.63 8.14
N LEU A 206 -14.06 -5.83 8.69
CA LEU A 206 -13.81 -4.80 9.70
C LEU A 206 -13.97 -5.30 11.14
N ILE A 207 -14.44 -6.53 11.33
CA ILE A 207 -14.56 -7.12 12.67
C ILE A 207 -13.16 -7.35 13.23
N ALA A 208 -12.90 -6.78 14.40
CA ALA A 208 -11.57 -6.79 14.97
C ALA A 208 -11.56 -7.00 16.48
N PHE A 209 -10.52 -7.66 16.95
CA PHE A 209 -10.10 -7.67 18.34
C PHE A 209 -8.60 -7.76 18.48
N ALA A 210 -8.08 -7.33 19.63
CA ALA A 210 -6.74 -7.64 20.08
C ALA A 210 -6.80 -8.11 21.55
N ALA A 211 -5.91 -9.04 21.90
CA ALA A 211 -5.81 -9.59 23.25
C ALA A 211 -4.35 -9.83 23.64
N GLY A 212 -4.02 -9.49 24.89
CA GLY A 212 -2.66 -9.60 25.39
C GLY A 212 -2.46 -8.74 26.64
N PRO A 213 -1.28 -8.78 27.25
CA PRO A 213 -0.95 -7.90 28.38
C PRO A 213 -0.51 -6.51 27.89
N TRP A 214 -1.40 -5.81 27.22
CA TRP A 214 -1.13 -4.49 26.65
C TRP A 214 -0.85 -3.43 27.72
N SER A 215 0.10 -2.53 27.46
CA SER A 215 0.19 -1.23 28.11
C SER A 215 -0.79 -0.27 27.44
N ARG A 216 -1.40 0.63 28.21
CA ARG A 216 -2.36 1.61 27.72
C ARG A 216 -1.89 3.03 28.05
N ALA A 217 -1.97 3.93 27.09
CA ALA A 217 -1.92 5.37 27.26
C ALA A 217 -3.22 5.99 26.74
N SER A 218 -3.63 7.13 27.28
CA SER A 218 -4.91 7.75 26.92
C SER A 218 -4.79 9.26 26.91
N SER A 219 -5.54 9.92 26.03
CA SER A 219 -5.72 11.37 26.03
C SER A 219 -7.17 11.72 25.72
N THR A 220 -7.67 12.77 26.34
CA THR A 220 -9.03 13.27 26.12
C THR A 220 -8.99 14.70 25.64
N VAL A 221 -9.56 14.97 24.46
CA VAL A 221 -9.68 16.30 23.87
C VAL A 221 -11.12 16.51 23.41
N GLY A 222 -11.73 17.63 23.75
CA GLY A 222 -13.10 17.93 23.37
C GLY A 222 -14.14 16.90 23.84
N GLY A 223 -13.90 16.24 24.99
CA GLY A 223 -14.77 15.19 25.53
C GLY A 223 -14.58 13.81 24.88
N ARG A 224 -13.71 13.68 23.86
CA ARG A 224 -13.40 12.39 23.21
C ARG A 224 -12.10 11.81 23.77
N THR A 225 -12.19 10.60 24.31
CA THR A 225 -11.02 9.84 24.75
C THR A 225 -10.51 8.98 23.60
N VAL A 226 -9.20 9.07 23.35
CA VAL A 226 -8.43 8.22 22.44
C VAL A 226 -7.49 7.37 23.27
N ASN A 227 -7.49 6.06 23.02
CA ASN A 227 -6.63 5.13 23.72
C ASN A 227 -5.61 4.48 22.77
N LEU A 228 -4.37 4.48 23.22
CA LEU A 228 -3.27 3.74 22.60
C LEU A 228 -2.99 2.47 23.39
N PHE A 229 -2.93 1.33 22.69
CA PHE A 229 -2.49 0.06 23.22
C PHE A 229 -1.20 -0.39 22.53
N LEU A 230 -0.21 -0.82 23.30
CA LEU A 230 1.09 -1.25 22.80
C LEU A 230 1.70 -2.30 23.72
N ARG A 231 2.68 -3.08 23.21
CA ARG A 231 3.37 -4.10 24.02
C ARG A 231 4.06 -3.46 25.23
N ARG A 232 3.99 -4.10 26.37
CA ARG A 232 4.68 -3.64 27.60
C ARG A 232 6.17 -3.47 27.42
N SER A 233 6.80 -4.38 26.67
CA SER A 233 8.23 -4.31 26.36
C SER A 233 8.66 -3.08 25.58
N ARG A 234 7.76 -2.43 24.84
CA ARG A 234 8.01 -1.28 23.98
C ARG A 234 7.43 0.03 24.51
N ALA A 235 6.70 -0.01 25.63
CA ALA A 235 5.97 1.14 26.15
C ALA A 235 6.86 2.37 26.45
N ARG A 236 8.11 2.13 26.88
CA ARG A 236 9.07 3.21 27.17
C ARG A 236 9.72 3.81 25.92
N GLU A 237 9.69 3.11 24.79
CA GLU A 237 10.26 3.59 23.53
C GLU A 237 9.25 4.40 22.71
N ALA A 238 7.96 4.22 22.98
CA ALA A 238 6.89 4.89 22.26
C ALA A 238 6.73 6.34 22.71
N ASP A 239 6.63 7.24 21.75
CA ASP A 239 6.27 8.65 21.95
C ASP A 239 4.73 8.75 21.99
N ALA A 240 4.14 8.26 23.10
CA ALA A 240 2.70 8.10 23.25
C ALA A 240 1.94 9.45 23.14
N ASP A 241 2.48 10.51 23.73
CA ASP A 241 1.83 11.84 23.72
C ASP A 241 1.76 12.39 22.30
N THR A 242 2.84 12.28 21.53
CA THR A 242 2.84 12.67 20.11
C THR A 242 1.84 11.84 19.31
N LEU A 243 1.80 10.52 19.49
CA LEU A 243 0.88 9.66 18.77
C LEU A 243 -0.58 10.00 19.07
N LEU A 244 -0.92 10.19 20.34
CA LEU A 244 -2.27 10.59 20.76
C LEU A 244 -2.66 11.97 20.20
N SER A 245 -1.74 12.95 20.25
CA SER A 245 -1.93 14.27 19.66
C SER A 245 -2.20 14.22 18.16
N LEU A 246 -1.44 13.43 17.40
CA LEU A 246 -1.63 13.26 15.96
C LEU A 246 -3.00 12.64 15.63
N GLN A 247 -3.48 11.68 16.44
CA GLN A 247 -4.82 11.09 16.28
C GLN A 247 -5.93 12.13 16.51
N HIS A 248 -5.83 12.94 17.55
CA HIS A 248 -6.81 14.01 17.79
C HIS A 248 -6.82 15.05 16.67
N ARG A 249 -5.66 15.44 16.15
CA ARG A 249 -5.56 16.38 15.02
C ARG A 249 -6.18 15.81 13.76
N ALA A 250 -5.91 14.52 13.48
CA ALA A 250 -6.50 13.81 12.33
C ALA A 250 -8.04 13.76 12.43
N LEU A 251 -8.58 13.36 13.58
CA LEU A 251 -10.02 13.31 13.82
C LEU A 251 -10.68 14.68 13.65
N ALA A 252 -10.14 15.71 14.27
CA ALA A 252 -10.71 17.08 14.22
C ALA A 252 -10.78 17.58 12.76
N TRP A 253 -9.68 17.42 12.00
CA TRP A 253 -9.66 17.82 10.58
C TRP A 253 -10.67 17.03 9.74
N MET A 254 -10.77 15.71 9.94
CA MET A 254 -11.70 14.87 9.18
C MET A 254 -13.17 15.22 9.50
N GLU A 255 -13.51 15.45 10.75
CA GLU A 255 -14.86 15.87 11.15
C GLU A 255 -15.26 17.20 10.50
N GLU A 256 -14.33 18.17 10.50
CA GLU A 256 -14.55 19.47 9.86
C GLU A 256 -14.67 19.32 8.33
N TYR A 257 -13.74 18.64 7.70
CA TYR A 257 -13.73 18.47 6.24
C TYR A 257 -14.99 17.76 5.74
N PHE A 258 -15.37 16.65 6.38
CA PHE A 258 -16.55 15.87 6.01
C PHE A 258 -17.88 16.47 6.52
N GLY A 259 -17.82 17.44 7.42
CA GLY A 259 -19.01 18.05 8.02
C GLY A 259 -19.84 17.05 8.83
N ARG A 260 -19.19 16.03 9.38
CA ARG A 260 -19.84 14.91 10.07
C ARG A 260 -18.93 14.38 11.19
N PRO A 261 -19.45 14.23 12.43
CA PRO A 261 -18.68 13.69 13.54
C PRO A 261 -18.23 12.26 13.27
N TYR A 262 -17.21 11.81 14.00
CA TYR A 262 -16.74 10.44 13.97
C TYR A 262 -17.91 9.45 14.17
N PRO A 263 -18.09 8.47 13.26
CA PRO A 263 -19.36 7.73 13.18
C PRO A 263 -19.49 6.54 14.14
N PHE A 264 -18.46 6.23 14.95
CA PHE A 264 -18.45 5.07 15.83
C PHE A 264 -18.36 5.47 17.30
N GLU A 265 -18.48 4.49 18.21
CA GLU A 265 -18.65 4.75 19.65
C GLU A 265 -17.34 5.19 20.34
N LYS A 266 -16.23 4.55 19.99
CA LYS A 266 -14.91 4.79 20.61
C LYS A 266 -13.79 4.84 19.57
N TYR A 267 -12.67 5.44 19.94
CA TYR A 267 -11.48 5.51 19.09
C TYR A 267 -10.27 4.94 19.84
N ASP A 268 -10.01 3.65 19.66
CA ASP A 268 -8.84 2.98 20.17
C ASP A 268 -7.92 2.60 19.02
N PHE A 269 -6.61 2.64 19.25
CA PHE A 269 -5.63 2.13 18.30
C PHE A 269 -4.56 1.29 18.99
N VAL A 270 -4.04 0.32 18.26
CA VAL A 270 -3.08 -0.67 18.71
C VAL A 270 -1.81 -0.56 17.87
N LEU A 271 -0.66 -0.46 18.50
CA LEU A 271 0.62 -0.73 17.82
C LEU A 271 0.84 -2.25 17.85
N ALA A 272 0.45 -2.91 16.76
CA ALA A 272 0.48 -4.36 16.66
C ALA A 272 1.89 -4.85 16.25
N PRO A 273 2.47 -5.81 16.99
CA PRO A 273 3.76 -6.39 16.65
C PRO A 273 3.67 -7.24 15.39
N ALA A 274 4.73 -7.20 14.57
CA ALA A 274 4.80 -7.94 13.30
C ALA A 274 3.57 -7.75 12.40
N PHE A 275 2.94 -6.57 12.45
CA PHE A 275 1.78 -6.25 11.64
C PHE A 275 2.19 -6.11 10.18
N PRO A 276 1.58 -6.83 9.24
CA PRO A 276 2.09 -6.92 7.86
C PRO A 276 1.81 -5.67 7.00
N PHE A 277 0.97 -4.74 7.48
CA PHE A 277 0.60 -3.51 6.75
C PHE A 277 1.10 -2.26 7.48
N GLY A 278 0.90 -1.08 6.89
CA GLY A 278 1.12 0.20 7.58
C GLY A 278 0.12 0.42 8.71
N GLY A 279 -1.16 0.23 8.39
CA GLY A 279 -2.29 0.26 9.27
C GLY A 279 -3.43 -0.60 8.77
N MET A 280 -4.53 -0.60 9.53
CA MET A 280 -5.81 -1.19 9.18
C MET A 280 -6.92 -0.47 9.95
N GLU A 281 -7.92 -0.06 9.24
CA GLU A 281 -8.94 0.90 9.62
C GLU A 281 -10.03 0.41 10.59
N HIS A 282 -9.90 -0.73 11.24
CA HIS A 282 -10.98 -1.32 12.06
C HIS A 282 -11.67 -0.30 12.98
N PRO A 283 -12.98 -0.03 12.83
CA PRO A 283 -13.68 0.94 13.66
C PRO A 283 -13.53 0.64 15.15
N GLY A 284 -13.10 1.61 15.93
CA GLY A 284 -12.91 1.47 17.37
C GLY A 284 -11.72 0.60 17.80
N ALA A 285 -10.96 0.03 16.85
CA ALA A 285 -9.81 -0.84 17.12
C ALA A 285 -8.77 -0.76 15.99
N ILE A 286 -8.40 0.44 15.58
CA ILE A 286 -7.44 0.69 14.49
C ILE A 286 -6.11 0.03 14.84
N MET A 287 -5.47 -0.63 13.86
CA MET A 287 -4.18 -1.27 14.07
C MET A 287 -3.10 -0.62 13.21
N TYR A 288 -1.92 -0.43 13.80
CA TYR A 288 -0.74 0.10 13.11
C TYR A 288 0.46 -0.82 13.31
N ASN A 289 1.36 -0.85 12.33
CA ASN A 289 2.62 -1.54 12.44
C ASN A 289 3.51 -0.87 13.49
N GLU A 290 3.83 -1.59 14.56
CA GLU A 290 4.61 -1.09 15.69
C GLU A 290 5.97 -0.50 15.25
N ASP A 291 6.69 -1.17 14.34
CA ASP A 291 8.05 -0.77 13.93
C ASP A 291 8.06 0.48 13.04
N ARG A 292 6.93 0.82 12.42
CA ARG A 292 6.77 2.07 11.67
C ARG A 292 6.40 3.24 12.56
N PHE A 293 5.84 2.98 13.74
CA PHE A 293 5.34 3.99 14.67
C PHE A 293 6.29 4.29 15.83
N ILE A 294 7.09 3.31 16.29
CA ILE A 294 8.08 3.49 17.34
C ILE A 294 9.45 3.69 16.68
N PHE A 295 9.98 4.90 16.76
CA PHE A 295 11.28 5.23 16.18
C PHE A 295 12.40 4.86 17.15
N ARG A 296 13.30 3.94 16.76
CA ARG A 296 14.47 3.53 17.53
C ARG A 296 15.68 4.46 17.36
N ASP A 297 15.58 5.42 16.45
CA ASP A 297 16.55 6.47 16.15
C ASP A 297 15.83 7.79 15.92
N ARG A 298 16.56 8.89 15.86
CA ARG A 298 16.02 10.19 15.52
C ARG A 298 15.38 10.14 14.12
N PRO A 299 14.06 10.36 13.99
CA PRO A 299 13.41 10.27 12.70
C PRO A 299 13.74 11.47 11.82
N THR A 300 13.89 11.25 10.51
CA THR A 300 13.95 12.31 9.51
C THR A 300 12.56 12.90 9.26
N LEU A 301 12.50 14.07 8.61
CA LEU A 301 11.22 14.69 8.22
C LEU A 301 10.33 13.71 7.41
N PRO A 302 10.82 13.03 6.35
CA PRO A 302 9.98 12.07 5.62
C PRO A 302 9.42 10.94 6.49
N ARG A 303 10.17 10.45 7.49
CA ARG A 303 9.67 9.40 8.40
C ARG A 303 8.55 9.91 9.32
N ARG A 304 8.68 11.15 9.85
CA ARG A 304 7.61 11.77 10.65
C ARG A 304 6.36 12.01 9.85
N LEU A 305 6.50 12.56 8.64
CA LEU A 305 5.37 12.81 7.73
C LEU A 305 4.71 11.50 7.28
N GLY A 306 5.49 10.45 7.00
CA GLY A 306 4.98 9.12 6.65
C GLY A 306 4.15 8.50 7.78
N ARG A 307 4.58 8.62 9.04
CA ARG A 307 3.80 8.19 10.20
C ARG A 307 2.48 8.96 10.30
N PHE A 308 2.51 10.28 10.18
CA PHE A 308 1.29 11.08 10.23
C PHE A 308 0.36 10.84 9.03
N SER A 309 0.92 10.68 7.84
CA SER A 309 0.15 10.31 6.63
C SER A 309 -0.58 8.97 6.81
N THR A 310 0.05 7.97 7.47
CA THR A 310 -0.62 6.70 7.78
C THR A 310 -1.77 6.91 8.78
N ILE A 311 -1.56 7.71 9.82
CA ILE A 311 -2.63 8.07 10.77
C ILE A 311 -3.81 8.71 10.03
N LEU A 312 -3.53 9.70 9.19
CA LEU A 312 -4.56 10.38 8.40
C LEU A 312 -5.31 9.44 7.45
N HIS A 313 -4.60 8.47 6.86
CA HIS A 313 -5.19 7.45 5.97
C HIS A 313 -6.18 6.55 6.75
N GLU A 314 -5.76 5.94 7.86
CA GLU A 314 -6.63 5.07 8.66
C GLU A 314 -7.78 5.85 9.32
N THR A 315 -7.56 7.13 9.64
CA THR A 315 -8.64 8.00 10.15
C THR A 315 -9.64 8.33 9.05
N ALA A 316 -9.20 8.60 7.81
CA ALA A 316 -10.09 8.88 6.68
C ALA A 316 -11.00 7.68 6.35
N HIS A 317 -10.51 6.48 6.51
CA HIS A 317 -11.28 5.26 6.33
C HIS A 317 -12.50 5.17 7.23
N GLN A 318 -12.51 5.82 8.40
CA GLN A 318 -13.66 5.80 9.29
C GLN A 318 -14.93 6.34 8.61
N TRP A 319 -14.77 7.19 7.57
CA TRP A 319 -15.86 7.66 6.69
C TRP A 319 -15.88 6.92 5.37
N PHE A 320 -14.70 6.69 4.72
CA PHE A 320 -14.57 6.01 3.43
C PHE A 320 -13.98 4.61 3.59
N GLY A 321 -14.83 3.62 3.66
CA GLY A 321 -14.54 2.22 3.93
C GLY A 321 -15.41 1.67 5.04
N ASP A 322 -15.56 2.41 6.15
CA ASP A 322 -16.27 1.99 7.34
C ASP A 322 -17.71 2.50 7.37
N LEU A 323 -17.90 3.82 7.39
CA LEU A 323 -19.26 4.40 7.34
C LEU A 323 -19.93 4.08 6.00
N VAL A 324 -19.26 4.42 4.90
CA VAL A 324 -19.69 4.07 3.54
C VAL A 324 -18.68 3.09 2.96
N THR A 325 -19.10 1.85 2.74
CA THR A 325 -18.25 0.78 2.21
C THR A 325 -18.57 0.56 0.73
N MET A 326 -17.57 0.19 -0.08
CA MET A 326 -17.82 -0.27 -1.44
C MET A 326 -18.85 -1.43 -1.43
N ARG A 327 -19.68 -1.51 -2.47
CA ARG A 327 -20.63 -2.59 -2.61
C ARG A 327 -19.94 -3.93 -2.85
N TRP A 328 -18.87 -3.90 -3.65
CA TRP A 328 -18.05 -5.05 -3.97
C TRP A 328 -16.58 -4.64 -4.14
N PHE A 329 -15.66 -5.57 -4.14
CA PHE A 329 -14.22 -5.28 -4.23
C PHE A 329 -13.75 -4.84 -5.63
N ASP A 330 -14.60 -4.82 -6.64
CA ASP A 330 -14.34 -4.16 -7.91
C ASP A 330 -14.15 -2.63 -7.76
N ASP A 331 -14.75 -2.05 -6.71
CA ASP A 331 -14.64 -0.65 -6.30
C ASP A 331 -13.67 -0.43 -5.11
N LEU A 332 -12.67 -1.30 -4.94
CA LEU A 332 -11.70 -1.20 -3.84
C LEU A 332 -11.05 0.20 -3.73
N TRP A 333 -10.80 0.86 -4.85
CA TRP A 333 -10.22 2.20 -4.91
C TRP A 333 -11.08 3.26 -4.22
N LEU A 334 -12.39 3.04 -4.12
CA LEU A 334 -13.35 3.95 -3.49
C LEU A 334 -13.03 4.17 -2.01
N LYS A 335 -12.43 3.17 -1.34
CA LYS A 335 -11.92 3.34 0.02
C LYS A 335 -10.44 3.71 0.04
N GLU A 336 -9.57 2.93 -0.58
CA GLU A 336 -8.11 3.08 -0.48
C GLU A 336 -7.58 4.34 -1.17
N GLY A 337 -8.01 4.56 -2.41
CA GLY A 337 -7.61 5.73 -3.18
C GLY A 337 -8.13 7.02 -2.57
N PHE A 338 -9.37 6.99 -2.05
CA PHE A 338 -9.96 8.14 -1.40
C PHE A 338 -9.26 8.46 -0.08
N ALA A 339 -9.01 7.45 0.78
CA ALA A 339 -8.29 7.64 2.04
C ALA A 339 -6.88 8.19 1.82
N THR A 340 -6.14 7.67 0.81
CA THR A 340 -4.81 8.17 0.44
C THR A 340 -4.87 9.63 -0.04
N TYR A 341 -5.86 10.00 -0.87
CA TYR A 341 -6.04 11.37 -1.35
C TYR A 341 -6.34 12.34 -0.19
N ILE A 342 -7.29 11.99 0.66
CA ILE A 342 -7.68 12.82 1.80
C ILE A 342 -6.54 12.94 2.82
N ALA A 343 -5.78 11.87 3.06
CA ALA A 343 -4.59 11.91 3.90
C ALA A 343 -3.55 12.94 3.39
N ALA A 344 -3.29 12.95 2.09
CA ALA A 344 -2.36 13.92 1.49
C ALA A 344 -2.89 15.36 1.60
N LYS A 345 -4.20 15.56 1.39
CA LYS A 345 -4.85 16.85 1.53
C LYS A 345 -4.82 17.35 2.98
N ALA A 346 -5.18 16.51 3.94
CA ALA A 346 -5.14 16.83 5.36
C ALA A 346 -3.71 17.15 5.83
N LEU A 347 -2.73 16.37 5.36
CA LEU A 347 -1.33 16.62 5.68
C LEU A 347 -0.86 17.99 5.15
N ALA A 348 -1.29 18.38 3.95
CA ALA A 348 -0.94 19.68 3.36
C ALA A 348 -1.50 20.87 4.16
N GLU A 349 -2.65 20.71 4.80
CA GLU A 349 -3.30 21.75 5.62
C GLU A 349 -2.80 21.73 7.08
N LEU A 350 -2.56 20.54 7.64
CA LEU A 350 -2.09 20.38 9.02
C LEU A 350 -0.58 20.63 9.19
N GLU A 351 0.20 20.40 8.15
CA GLU A 351 1.65 20.55 8.11
C GLU A 351 2.07 21.35 6.87
N PRO A 352 1.70 22.63 6.73
CA PRO A 352 1.90 23.41 5.49
C PRO A 352 3.38 23.53 5.10
N GLU A 353 4.30 23.57 6.08
CA GLU A 353 5.75 23.61 5.82
C GLU A 353 6.32 22.29 5.27
N SER A 354 5.53 21.22 5.26
CA SER A 354 5.97 19.89 4.83
C SER A 354 6.02 19.70 3.32
N ASP A 355 5.44 20.63 2.53
CA ASP A 355 5.24 20.43 1.09
C ASP A 355 4.57 19.08 0.77
N ALA A 356 3.47 18.75 1.43
CA ALA A 356 2.84 17.44 1.34
C ALA A 356 2.48 17.03 -0.09
N TRP A 357 2.11 17.97 -0.98
CA TRP A 357 1.86 17.68 -2.39
C TRP A 357 3.14 17.32 -3.16
N LYS A 358 4.30 17.87 -2.78
CA LYS A 358 5.61 17.43 -3.30
C LYS A 358 5.90 16.00 -2.84
N THR A 359 5.67 15.70 -1.55
CA THR A 359 5.80 14.33 -1.01
C THR A 359 4.86 13.37 -1.73
N PHE A 360 3.60 13.76 -1.94
CA PHE A 360 2.62 12.98 -2.70
C PHE A 360 3.11 12.71 -4.13
N TYR A 361 3.61 13.72 -4.84
CA TYR A 361 4.17 13.53 -6.17
C TYR A 361 5.34 12.53 -6.15
N GLN A 362 6.29 12.68 -5.24
CA GLN A 362 7.49 11.85 -5.20
C GLN A 362 7.24 10.41 -4.77
N SER A 363 6.26 10.15 -3.92
CA SER A 363 5.95 8.82 -3.39
C SER A 363 4.85 8.08 -4.15
N ASN A 364 3.81 8.77 -4.64
CA ASN A 364 2.66 8.12 -5.28
C ASN A 364 2.79 8.06 -6.81
N LYS A 365 3.12 9.18 -7.48
CA LYS A 365 3.13 9.21 -8.95
C LYS A 365 4.11 8.21 -9.58
N PRO A 366 5.38 8.10 -9.14
CA PRO A 366 6.31 7.13 -9.73
C PRO A 366 5.87 5.68 -9.57
N VAL A 367 5.23 5.33 -8.45
CA VAL A 367 4.70 3.98 -8.19
C VAL A 367 3.52 3.70 -9.11
N ALA A 368 2.58 4.66 -9.24
CA ALA A 368 1.47 4.55 -10.17
C ALA A 368 1.95 4.41 -11.62
N TYR A 369 2.87 5.27 -12.05
CA TYR A 369 3.43 5.26 -13.40
C TYR A 369 4.18 3.97 -13.70
N GLY A 370 4.90 3.41 -12.70
CA GLY A 370 5.61 2.15 -12.82
C GLY A 370 4.72 0.99 -13.24
N VAL A 371 3.45 0.99 -12.83
CA VAL A 371 2.46 -0.03 -13.18
C VAL A 371 1.62 0.39 -14.38
N ASP A 372 1.19 1.65 -14.44
CA ASP A 372 0.19 2.10 -15.42
C ASP A 372 0.74 2.24 -16.84
N GLN A 373 2.06 2.20 -17.01
CA GLN A 373 2.75 2.13 -18.31
C GLN A 373 2.93 0.69 -18.83
N THR A 374 2.58 -0.33 -18.04
CA THR A 374 2.86 -1.74 -18.36
C THR A 374 1.71 -2.38 -19.12
N THR A 375 1.99 -3.51 -19.77
CA THR A 375 0.96 -4.35 -20.40
C THR A 375 0.07 -5.06 -19.36
N GLY A 376 0.49 -5.10 -18.10
CA GLY A 376 -0.28 -5.64 -16.97
C GLY A 376 -1.14 -4.63 -16.24
N THR A 377 -1.22 -3.36 -16.72
CA THR A 377 -2.06 -2.35 -16.07
C THR A 377 -3.54 -2.72 -16.07
N THR A 378 -4.24 -2.24 -15.07
CA THR A 378 -5.70 -2.41 -14.92
C THR A 378 -6.39 -1.05 -14.81
N PRO A 379 -7.69 -0.95 -15.09
CA PRO A 379 -8.46 0.23 -14.73
C PRO A 379 -8.55 0.40 -13.20
N LEU A 380 -9.10 1.50 -12.72
CA LEU A 380 -9.39 1.69 -11.29
C LEU A 380 -10.49 0.75 -10.83
N TRP A 381 -11.59 0.68 -11.57
CA TRP A 381 -12.62 -0.34 -11.40
C TRP A 381 -12.14 -1.66 -12.02
N GLN A 382 -12.05 -2.71 -11.21
CA GLN A 382 -11.51 -4.00 -11.64
C GLN A 382 -12.56 -5.08 -11.43
N GLU A 383 -13.04 -5.66 -12.51
CA GLU A 383 -14.00 -6.77 -12.42
C GLU A 383 -13.54 -7.85 -11.45
N MET A 384 -14.38 -8.15 -10.45
CA MET A 384 -14.09 -9.09 -9.38
C MET A 384 -15.12 -10.22 -9.34
N PRO A 385 -14.94 -11.28 -10.11
CA PRO A 385 -15.92 -12.37 -10.18
C PRO A 385 -15.95 -13.23 -8.90
N ASN A 386 -14.86 -13.23 -8.12
CA ASN A 386 -14.76 -13.99 -6.87
C ASN A 386 -13.78 -13.32 -5.91
N LEU A 387 -14.10 -13.29 -4.60
CA LEU A 387 -13.28 -12.66 -3.57
C LEU A 387 -11.96 -13.38 -3.27
N ASP A 388 -11.77 -14.61 -3.71
CA ASP A 388 -10.46 -15.28 -3.66
C ASP A 388 -9.37 -14.53 -4.44
N LYS A 389 -9.77 -13.71 -5.42
CA LYS A 389 -8.90 -12.86 -6.25
C LYS A 389 -8.73 -11.44 -5.73
N ALA A 390 -9.49 -11.05 -4.71
CA ALA A 390 -9.46 -9.67 -4.19
C ALA A 390 -8.06 -9.24 -3.74
N LYS A 391 -7.23 -10.15 -3.23
CA LYS A 391 -5.85 -9.86 -2.84
C LYS A 391 -5.00 -9.32 -3.99
N SER A 392 -5.27 -9.72 -5.23
CA SER A 392 -4.55 -9.25 -6.42
C SER A 392 -4.92 -7.81 -6.82
N ALA A 393 -6.08 -7.30 -6.41
CA ALA A 393 -6.49 -5.94 -6.71
C ALA A 393 -5.71 -4.88 -5.90
N TYR A 394 -5.20 -5.25 -4.72
CA TYR A 394 -4.40 -4.35 -3.91
C TYR A 394 -3.06 -4.03 -4.59
N GLY A 395 -2.74 -2.74 -4.73
CA GLY A 395 -1.49 -2.30 -5.35
C GLY A 395 -1.55 -0.88 -5.90
N ALA A 396 -0.57 -0.54 -6.75
CA ALA A 396 -0.30 0.81 -7.23
C ALA A 396 -1.49 1.51 -7.91
N ILE A 397 -2.35 0.77 -8.59
CA ILE A 397 -3.53 1.36 -9.25
C ILE A 397 -4.50 1.88 -8.20
N VAL A 398 -4.80 1.11 -7.19
CA VAL A 398 -5.76 1.45 -6.15
C VAL A 398 -5.22 2.51 -5.19
N TYR A 399 -3.94 2.37 -4.74
CA TYR A 399 -3.34 3.25 -3.72
C TYR A 399 -2.66 4.51 -4.27
N ASN A 400 -2.23 4.50 -5.54
CA ASN A 400 -1.37 5.56 -6.08
C ASN A 400 -1.95 6.26 -7.31
N LYS A 401 -2.55 5.53 -8.27
CA LYS A 401 -3.27 6.15 -9.41
C LYS A 401 -4.57 6.79 -8.92
N ALA A 402 -5.40 6.07 -8.16
CA ALA A 402 -6.71 6.57 -7.73
C ALA A 402 -6.64 7.92 -7.00
N PRO A 403 -5.77 8.12 -5.98
CA PRO A 403 -5.66 9.43 -5.33
C PRO A 403 -5.15 10.52 -6.27
N SER A 404 -4.31 10.18 -7.26
CA SER A 404 -3.84 11.13 -8.27
C SER A 404 -4.97 11.57 -9.22
N VAL A 405 -5.86 10.64 -9.57
CA VAL A 405 -7.07 10.92 -10.37
C VAL A 405 -8.09 11.72 -9.56
N LEU A 406 -8.20 11.49 -8.25
CA LEU A 406 -9.04 12.30 -7.36
C LEU A 406 -8.52 13.74 -7.23
N LYS A 407 -7.19 13.94 -7.17
CA LYS A 407 -6.59 15.29 -7.24
C LYS A 407 -6.94 16.00 -8.54
N GLN A 408 -6.87 15.28 -9.67
CA GLN A 408 -7.28 15.80 -10.97
C GLN A 408 -8.78 16.13 -11.02
N LEU A 409 -9.64 15.29 -10.46
CA LEU A 409 -11.09 15.53 -10.38
C LEU A 409 -11.39 16.78 -9.55
N ASN A 410 -10.75 16.91 -8.38
CA ASN A 410 -10.91 18.09 -7.53
C ASN A 410 -10.51 19.38 -8.30
N TYR A 411 -9.38 19.38 -9.00
CA TYR A 411 -8.96 20.52 -9.82
C TYR A 411 -9.93 20.81 -10.97
N LEU A 412 -10.56 19.77 -11.53
CA LEU A 412 -11.54 19.90 -12.62
C LEU A 412 -12.84 20.57 -12.15
N VAL A 413 -13.36 20.18 -10.97
CA VAL A 413 -14.67 20.65 -10.47
C VAL A 413 -14.56 21.83 -9.50
N GLY A 414 -13.38 22.04 -8.90
CA GLY A 414 -13.15 23.04 -7.86
C GLY A 414 -13.39 22.49 -6.45
N GLU A 415 -12.67 23.05 -5.47
CA GLU A 415 -12.63 22.55 -4.09
C GLU A 415 -14.02 22.50 -3.43
N THR A 416 -14.77 23.60 -3.49
CA THR A 416 -16.09 23.69 -2.83
C THR A 416 -17.07 22.68 -3.38
N ALA A 417 -17.11 22.50 -4.70
CA ALA A 417 -18.00 21.53 -5.34
C ALA A 417 -17.60 20.09 -5.01
N PHE A 418 -16.29 19.80 -4.99
CA PHE A 418 -15.77 18.51 -4.61
C PHE A 418 -16.13 18.17 -3.15
N GLN A 419 -15.83 19.05 -2.19
CA GLN A 419 -16.13 18.85 -0.77
C GLN A 419 -17.63 18.66 -0.52
N ASN A 420 -18.48 19.52 -1.12
CA ASN A 420 -19.93 19.40 -0.96
C ASN A 420 -20.47 18.09 -1.54
N GLY A 421 -19.95 17.65 -2.70
CA GLY A 421 -20.31 16.37 -3.29
C GLY A 421 -19.92 15.18 -2.40
N VAL A 422 -18.74 15.23 -1.80
CA VAL A 422 -18.27 14.23 -0.83
C VAL A 422 -19.18 14.20 0.41
N ARG A 423 -19.53 15.34 0.98
CA ARG A 423 -20.46 15.43 2.13
C ARG A 423 -21.84 14.87 1.80
N ALA A 424 -22.37 15.17 0.62
CA ALA A 424 -23.64 14.62 0.14
C ALA A 424 -23.59 13.10 -0.01
N PHE A 425 -22.52 12.57 -0.61
CA PHE A 425 -22.29 11.13 -0.76
C PHE A 425 -22.26 10.42 0.61
N LEU A 426 -21.49 10.93 1.57
CA LEU A 426 -21.40 10.35 2.93
C LEU A 426 -22.73 10.41 3.68
N THR A 427 -23.54 11.44 3.42
CA THR A 427 -24.85 11.60 4.05
C THR A 427 -25.85 10.59 3.49
N SER A 428 -25.88 10.44 2.15
CA SER A 428 -26.83 9.57 1.46
C SER A 428 -26.59 8.07 1.70
N HIS A 429 -25.33 7.68 1.96
CA HIS A 429 -24.92 6.29 2.07
C HIS A 429 -24.41 5.90 3.47
N ALA A 430 -24.71 6.72 4.51
CA ALA A 430 -24.23 6.46 5.86
C ALA A 430 -24.63 5.06 6.37
N TYR A 431 -23.66 4.29 6.85
CA TYR A 431 -23.77 2.89 7.31
C TYR A 431 -24.26 1.91 6.22
N ALA A 432 -24.17 2.30 4.96
CA ALA A 432 -24.55 1.52 3.81
C ALA A 432 -23.36 1.29 2.85
N ASN A 433 -23.66 0.78 1.67
CA ASN A 433 -22.68 0.52 0.61
C ASN A 433 -22.95 1.40 -0.61
N ALA A 434 -21.89 1.73 -1.35
CA ALA A 434 -21.97 2.59 -2.52
C ALA A 434 -21.00 2.11 -3.62
N THR A 435 -21.16 2.69 -4.82
CA THR A 435 -20.33 2.46 -5.99
C THR A 435 -19.60 3.75 -6.39
N TRP A 436 -18.64 3.65 -7.30
CA TRP A 436 -17.96 4.82 -7.83
C TRP A 436 -18.93 5.76 -8.61
N GLN A 437 -19.98 5.20 -9.20
CA GLN A 437 -21.02 6.00 -9.89
C GLN A 437 -21.76 6.90 -8.91
N ASP A 438 -22.06 6.39 -7.71
CA ASP A 438 -22.72 7.17 -6.65
C ASP A 438 -21.83 8.35 -6.20
N LEU A 439 -20.51 8.13 -6.06
CA LEU A 439 -19.56 9.19 -5.72
C LEU A 439 -19.47 10.26 -6.83
N LEU A 440 -19.24 9.85 -8.07
CA LEU A 440 -19.14 10.79 -9.19
C LEU A 440 -20.47 11.50 -9.45
N GLY A 441 -21.61 10.83 -9.24
CA GLY A 441 -22.95 11.42 -9.31
C GLY A 441 -23.13 12.55 -8.30
N SER A 442 -22.76 12.32 -7.04
CA SER A 442 -22.84 13.33 -5.97
C SER A 442 -21.91 14.52 -6.22
N ILE A 443 -20.66 14.27 -6.65
CA ILE A 443 -19.71 15.35 -7.00
C ILE A 443 -20.19 16.12 -8.23
N GLY A 444 -20.67 15.41 -9.25
CA GLY A 444 -21.19 16.04 -10.48
C GLY A 444 -22.40 16.94 -10.22
N GLN A 445 -23.33 16.48 -9.37
CA GLN A 445 -24.48 17.27 -8.94
C GLN A 445 -24.04 18.56 -8.23
N SER A 446 -23.10 18.46 -7.30
CA SER A 446 -22.56 19.63 -6.57
C SER A 446 -21.80 20.58 -7.49
N ALA A 447 -21.17 20.08 -8.56
CA ALA A 447 -20.44 20.86 -9.55
C ALA A 447 -21.31 21.40 -10.69
N GLY A 448 -22.60 21.07 -10.73
CA GLY A 448 -23.51 21.44 -11.82
C GLY A 448 -23.11 20.87 -13.19
N ARG A 449 -22.42 19.71 -13.22
CA ARG A 449 -21.92 19.09 -14.45
C ARG A 449 -21.95 17.56 -14.42
N ARG A 450 -22.13 16.94 -15.57
CA ARG A 450 -22.02 15.47 -15.70
C ARG A 450 -20.55 15.03 -15.71
N LEU A 451 -20.25 13.94 -15.02
CA LEU A 451 -18.91 13.34 -14.91
C LEU A 451 -18.81 11.96 -15.57
N ASP A 452 -19.79 11.58 -16.43
CA ASP A 452 -19.78 10.26 -17.10
C ASP A 452 -18.54 10.06 -17.97
N ASP A 453 -18.12 11.10 -18.71
CA ASP A 453 -16.90 11.06 -19.54
C ASP A 453 -15.64 10.90 -18.69
N PHE A 454 -15.62 11.57 -17.54
CA PHE A 454 -14.53 11.39 -16.58
C PHE A 454 -14.49 9.94 -16.07
N GLY A 455 -15.64 9.38 -15.70
CA GLY A 455 -15.77 7.98 -15.26
C GLY A 455 -15.26 7.00 -16.33
N ARG A 456 -15.71 7.16 -17.58
CA ARG A 456 -15.26 6.29 -18.68
C ARG A 456 -13.75 6.34 -18.90
N ASN A 457 -13.14 7.53 -18.86
CA ASN A 457 -11.74 7.71 -19.19
C ASN A 457 -10.78 7.39 -18.02
N PHE A 458 -11.22 7.53 -16.77
CA PHE A 458 -10.31 7.38 -15.62
C PHE A 458 -10.68 6.23 -14.69
N MET A 459 -11.97 5.82 -14.63
CA MET A 459 -12.37 4.65 -13.81
C MET A 459 -12.32 3.34 -14.60
N LEU A 460 -12.82 3.35 -15.84
CA LEU A 460 -12.98 2.13 -16.64
C LEU A 460 -11.86 1.90 -17.65
N ARG A 461 -11.06 2.92 -17.96
CA ARG A 461 -9.99 2.82 -18.95
C ARG A 461 -8.66 2.56 -18.26
N PRO A 462 -7.93 1.49 -18.64
CA PRO A 462 -6.59 1.20 -18.12
C PRO A 462 -5.54 2.14 -18.73
N GLY A 463 -4.41 2.26 -18.05
CA GLY A 463 -3.27 3.02 -18.54
C GLY A 463 -3.43 4.54 -18.37
N MET A 464 -2.53 5.26 -19.00
CA MET A 464 -2.38 6.70 -18.86
C MET A 464 -1.83 7.34 -20.15
N PRO A 465 -2.01 8.66 -20.37
CA PRO A 465 -1.34 9.36 -21.44
C PRO A 465 0.08 9.79 -21.06
N ALA A 466 0.92 9.97 -22.08
CA ALA A 466 2.10 10.83 -22.06
C ALA A 466 1.74 12.14 -22.78
N VAL A 467 2.14 13.28 -22.22
CA VAL A 467 1.89 14.61 -22.76
C VAL A 467 3.22 15.29 -23.05
N GLU A 468 3.46 15.62 -24.32
CA GLU A 468 4.65 16.26 -24.81
C GLU A 468 4.36 17.71 -25.18
N SER A 469 5.22 18.65 -24.77
CA SER A 469 5.18 20.03 -25.24
C SER A 469 5.90 20.18 -26.59
N ARG A 470 5.31 20.89 -27.55
CA ARG A 470 5.91 21.24 -28.83
C ARG A 470 5.92 22.74 -29.00
N LEU A 471 7.10 23.33 -28.93
CA LEU A 471 7.33 24.77 -29.00
C LEU A 471 7.88 25.16 -30.37
N THR A 472 7.22 26.10 -31.02
CA THR A 472 7.71 26.77 -32.25
C THR A 472 7.95 28.23 -31.90
N LEU A 473 9.18 28.68 -32.20
CA LEU A 473 9.61 30.07 -31.99
C LEU A 473 9.74 30.82 -33.32
N LYS A 474 9.44 32.10 -33.29
CA LYS A 474 9.72 33.06 -34.38
C LYS A 474 10.14 34.40 -33.74
N ASP A 475 11.22 34.95 -34.17
CA ASP A 475 11.74 36.27 -33.74
C ASP A 475 11.83 36.41 -32.20
N GLY A 476 12.34 35.37 -31.51
CA GLY A 476 12.45 35.32 -30.04
C GLY A 476 11.12 35.20 -29.26
N ARG A 477 10.03 34.95 -29.95
CA ARG A 477 8.67 34.81 -29.36
C ARG A 477 8.07 33.46 -29.72
N ILE A 478 7.10 33.04 -28.89
CA ILE A 478 6.30 31.83 -29.14
C ILE A 478 5.37 32.08 -30.34
N ALA A 479 5.62 31.43 -31.46
CA ALA A 479 4.72 31.37 -32.59
C ALA A 479 3.58 30.38 -32.35
N ARG A 480 3.89 29.23 -31.76
CA ARG A 480 2.93 28.19 -31.42
C ARG A 480 3.46 27.33 -30.28
N LEU A 481 2.57 26.93 -29.37
CA LEU A 481 2.84 25.92 -28.32
C LEU A 481 1.68 24.92 -28.31
N ASP A 482 2.00 23.66 -28.56
CA ASP A 482 1.05 22.55 -28.54
C ASP A 482 1.37 21.59 -27.39
N LEU A 483 0.33 21.02 -26.77
CA LEU A 483 0.41 19.81 -25.99
C LEU A 483 -0.10 18.63 -26.81
N VAL A 484 0.70 17.59 -26.93
CA VAL A 484 0.42 16.39 -27.72
C VAL A 484 0.28 15.21 -26.78
N GLN A 485 -0.91 14.59 -26.76
CA GLN A 485 -1.19 13.38 -26.00
C GLN A 485 -0.92 12.14 -26.82
N ARG A 486 -0.31 11.14 -26.18
CA ARG A 486 -0.17 9.77 -26.70
C ARG A 486 -0.43 8.77 -25.57
N PRO A 487 -0.97 7.56 -25.85
CA PRO A 487 -0.99 6.50 -24.82
C PRO A 487 0.44 6.17 -24.39
N ALA A 488 0.67 6.04 -23.09
CA ALA A 488 1.96 5.54 -22.58
C ALA A 488 2.17 4.07 -22.95
N GLN A 489 1.10 3.26 -22.94
CA GLN A 489 1.07 1.88 -23.41
C GLN A 489 -0.11 1.66 -24.36
N ALA A 490 0.14 1.74 -25.66
CA ALA A 490 -0.93 1.75 -26.67
C ALA A 490 -1.68 0.40 -26.78
N SER A 491 -1.01 -0.71 -26.48
CA SER A 491 -1.60 -2.06 -26.60
C SER A 491 -2.76 -2.34 -25.64
N VAL A 492 -2.84 -1.62 -24.52
CA VAL A 492 -3.87 -1.81 -23.48
C VAL A 492 -4.74 -0.57 -23.24
N SER A 493 -4.17 0.62 -23.47
CA SER A 493 -4.86 1.89 -23.12
C SER A 493 -5.83 2.39 -24.18
N GLY A 494 -5.79 1.86 -25.39
CA GLY A 494 -6.51 2.41 -26.54
C GLY A 494 -5.98 3.79 -26.96
N PRO A 495 -6.62 4.46 -27.95
CA PRO A 495 -6.13 5.72 -28.51
C PRO A 495 -6.35 6.92 -27.58
N ALA A 496 -5.52 7.97 -27.71
CA ALA A 496 -5.76 9.28 -27.12
C ALA A 496 -7.02 9.92 -27.78
N PRO A 497 -7.67 10.95 -27.18
CA PRO A 497 -7.23 11.67 -25.99
C PRO A 497 -7.76 11.12 -24.65
N TRP A 498 -7.20 11.65 -23.54
CA TRP A 498 -7.79 11.65 -22.21
C TRP A 498 -8.19 13.08 -21.89
N PRO A 499 -9.50 13.39 -21.81
CA PRO A 499 -9.96 14.74 -21.47
C PRO A 499 -9.58 15.10 -20.03
N MET A 500 -8.80 16.18 -19.86
CA MET A 500 -8.37 16.61 -18.52
C MET A 500 -8.06 18.11 -18.50
N ARG A 501 -8.01 18.68 -17.29
CA ARG A 501 -7.53 20.03 -17.04
C ARG A 501 -6.16 19.99 -16.35
N THR A 502 -5.22 20.81 -16.82
CA THR A 502 -3.88 20.96 -16.25
C THR A 502 -3.40 22.41 -16.36
N GLN A 503 -2.16 22.67 -15.98
CA GLN A 503 -1.49 23.95 -16.19
C GLN A 503 -0.13 23.73 -16.85
N VAL A 504 0.19 24.56 -17.84
CA VAL A 504 1.54 24.60 -18.43
C VAL A 504 2.34 25.72 -17.80
N LEU A 505 3.58 25.44 -17.46
CA LEU A 505 4.51 26.43 -16.96
C LEU A 505 5.50 26.83 -18.07
N LEU A 506 5.64 28.14 -18.29
CA LEU A 506 6.71 28.76 -19.08
C LEU A 506 7.71 29.37 -18.11
N ALA A 507 8.90 28.81 -18.04
CA ALA A 507 9.97 29.31 -17.19
C ALA A 507 10.87 30.26 -17.98
N TYR A 508 11.32 31.33 -17.36
CA TYR A 508 12.21 32.34 -17.96
C TYR A 508 13.48 32.48 -17.12
N SER A 509 14.59 32.83 -17.77
CA SER A 509 15.88 33.09 -17.06
C SER A 509 15.83 34.37 -16.23
N ASP A 510 15.18 35.41 -16.76
CA ASP A 510 15.27 36.79 -16.26
C ASP A 510 13.86 37.37 -15.91
N ALA A 511 12.85 36.53 -15.82
CA ALA A 511 11.50 36.95 -15.47
C ALA A 511 10.76 35.86 -14.67
N PRO A 512 9.73 36.22 -13.89
CA PRO A 512 8.91 35.25 -13.20
C PRO A 512 8.27 34.23 -14.14
N PRO A 513 8.13 32.94 -13.73
CA PRO A 513 7.47 31.94 -14.55
C PRO A 513 5.97 32.28 -14.76
N ARG A 514 5.38 31.81 -15.87
CA ARG A 514 3.96 31.93 -16.15
C ARG A 514 3.30 30.56 -16.15
N LYS A 515 2.20 30.42 -15.41
CA LYS A 515 1.32 29.24 -15.42
C LYS A 515 0.09 29.53 -16.29
N LEU A 516 -0.14 28.70 -17.29
CA LEU A 516 -1.26 28.83 -18.23
C LEU A 516 -2.21 27.65 -18.06
N PRO A 517 -3.45 27.86 -17.54
CA PRO A 517 -4.45 26.80 -17.48
C PRO A 517 -4.81 26.29 -18.87
N VAL A 518 -4.95 24.98 -19.03
CA VAL A 518 -5.32 24.35 -20.29
C VAL A 518 -6.27 23.18 -20.05
N THR A 519 -7.28 23.04 -20.92
CA THR A 519 -8.14 21.87 -20.97
C THR A 519 -7.78 21.05 -22.21
N LEU A 520 -7.32 19.83 -21.99
CA LEU A 520 -6.95 18.89 -23.04
C LEU A 520 -8.20 18.11 -23.44
N THR A 521 -8.69 18.28 -24.65
CA THR A 521 -9.87 17.57 -25.19
C THR A 521 -9.58 16.84 -26.50
N ALA A 522 -8.39 17.05 -27.06
CA ALA A 522 -7.94 16.47 -28.33
C ALA A 522 -6.54 15.89 -28.20
N THR A 523 -6.14 15.08 -29.17
CA THR A 523 -4.78 14.52 -29.27
C THR A 523 -3.71 15.62 -29.35
N VAL A 524 -4.04 16.73 -30.01
CA VAL A 524 -3.21 17.96 -30.10
C VAL A 524 -4.04 19.13 -29.60
N THR A 525 -3.58 19.81 -28.57
CA THR A 525 -4.21 21.00 -28.02
C THR A 525 -3.25 22.17 -28.10
N GLU A 526 -3.59 23.21 -28.87
CA GLU A 526 -2.82 24.45 -28.94
C GLU A 526 -3.09 25.32 -27.71
N ILE A 527 -2.05 25.86 -27.11
CA ILE A 527 -2.12 26.83 -26.01
C ILE A 527 -2.11 28.24 -26.61
N VAL A 528 -3.26 28.70 -27.08
CA VAL A 528 -3.41 30.00 -27.74
C VAL A 528 -2.91 31.17 -26.87
N ALA A 529 -3.09 31.07 -25.54
CA ALA A 529 -2.63 32.08 -24.58
C ALA A 529 -1.09 32.22 -24.51
N ALA A 530 -0.34 31.26 -25.07
CA ALA A 530 1.12 31.35 -25.15
C ALA A 530 1.62 32.14 -26.37
N ARG A 531 0.81 32.37 -27.40
CA ARG A 531 1.24 33.07 -28.64
C ARG A 531 1.74 34.48 -28.33
N GLY A 532 2.86 34.84 -28.95
CA GLY A 532 3.49 36.16 -28.80
C GLY A 532 4.22 36.36 -27.47
N LEU A 533 4.16 35.44 -26.49
CA LEU A 533 4.97 35.51 -25.28
C LEU A 533 6.46 35.34 -25.62
N PRO A 534 7.37 35.90 -24.82
CA PRO A 534 8.81 35.66 -24.99
C PRO A 534 9.19 34.19 -25.00
N SER A 535 10.29 33.84 -25.66
CA SER A 535 10.83 32.47 -25.63
C SER A 535 11.17 32.06 -24.21
N PRO A 536 10.58 30.96 -23.69
CA PRO A 536 10.91 30.46 -22.37
C PRO A 536 12.25 29.73 -22.37
N ALA A 537 12.93 29.67 -21.20
CA ALA A 537 14.09 28.82 -20.99
C ALA A 537 13.72 27.35 -21.05
N PHE A 538 12.56 26.98 -20.46
CA PHE A 538 11.96 25.65 -20.60
C PHE A 538 10.44 25.70 -20.42
N VAL A 539 9.78 24.65 -20.92
CA VAL A 539 8.33 24.43 -20.79
C VAL A 539 8.10 23.18 -19.94
N PHE A 540 7.19 23.26 -18.96
CA PHE A 540 6.75 22.12 -18.17
C PHE A 540 5.22 21.92 -18.28
N PRO A 541 4.72 20.75 -18.76
CA PRO A 541 3.31 20.60 -19.13
C PRO A 541 2.35 20.36 -17.97
N ASN A 542 2.83 20.17 -16.72
CA ASN A 542 2.01 19.78 -15.57
C ASN A 542 2.37 20.57 -14.29
N ALA A 543 2.35 21.89 -14.36
CA ALA A 543 2.61 22.71 -13.17
C ALA A 543 1.65 22.30 -12.02
N ASP A 544 2.17 22.30 -10.78
CA ASP A 544 1.45 21.93 -9.56
C ASP A 544 0.88 20.50 -9.54
N ASP A 545 1.26 19.69 -10.54
CA ASP A 545 0.91 18.26 -10.63
C ASP A 545 -0.62 17.99 -10.64
N TYR A 546 -1.39 18.78 -11.37
CA TYR A 546 -2.83 18.57 -11.45
C TYR A 546 -3.24 17.44 -12.40
N GLY A 547 -2.50 17.22 -13.50
CA GLY A 547 -2.81 16.15 -14.45
C GLY A 547 -2.21 14.79 -14.04
N TYR A 548 -2.94 13.72 -14.33
CA TYR A 548 -2.39 12.36 -14.22
C TYR A 548 -1.88 11.90 -15.59
N PHE A 549 -0.61 12.20 -15.89
CA PHE A 549 0.08 11.84 -17.12
C PHE A 549 1.59 11.92 -16.98
N LEU A 550 2.31 11.23 -17.87
CA LEU A 550 3.76 11.39 -18.02
C LEU A 550 4.08 12.72 -18.70
N SER A 551 4.82 13.57 -18.02
CA SER A 551 5.32 14.83 -18.56
C SER A 551 6.53 14.59 -19.44
N ARG A 552 6.38 14.74 -20.75
CA ARG A 552 7.48 14.64 -21.72
C ARG A 552 8.05 16.01 -22.02
N LEU A 553 9.34 16.17 -21.71
CA LEU A 553 10.04 17.41 -21.99
C LEU A 553 10.51 17.44 -23.45
N ASP A 554 10.40 18.60 -24.09
CA ASP A 554 11.06 18.81 -25.37
C ASP A 554 12.60 18.90 -25.23
N SER A 555 13.32 18.68 -26.33
CA SER A 555 14.79 18.63 -26.31
C SER A 555 15.46 19.93 -25.86
N ALA A 556 14.82 21.09 -26.09
CA ALA A 556 15.36 22.38 -25.65
C ALA A 556 15.23 22.52 -24.14
N SER A 557 14.08 22.14 -23.59
CA SER A 557 13.83 22.09 -22.14
C SER A 557 14.81 21.14 -21.43
N VAL A 558 15.04 19.92 -21.95
CA VAL A 558 16.04 18.99 -21.37
C VAL A 558 17.44 19.65 -21.35
N ARG A 559 17.88 20.23 -22.47
CA ARG A 559 19.20 20.91 -22.52
C ARG A 559 19.30 22.09 -21.55
N ALA A 560 18.24 22.87 -21.39
CA ALA A 560 18.23 24.00 -20.46
C ALA A 560 18.37 23.53 -19.01
N LEU A 561 17.66 22.44 -18.63
CA LEU A 561 17.75 21.85 -17.28
C LEU A 561 19.16 21.32 -16.99
N GLU A 562 19.77 20.61 -17.93
CA GLU A 562 21.16 20.14 -17.82
C GLU A 562 22.17 21.29 -17.81
N GLY A 563 21.87 22.39 -18.51
CA GLY A 563 22.68 23.62 -18.55
C GLY A 563 22.60 24.46 -17.27
N GLY A 564 21.90 24.00 -16.22
CA GLY A 564 21.86 24.65 -14.91
C GLY A 564 20.51 25.32 -14.56
N ALA A 565 19.48 25.31 -15.44
CA ALA A 565 18.17 25.85 -15.10
C ALA A 565 17.53 25.05 -13.95
N LEU A 566 17.86 23.76 -13.83
CA LEU A 566 17.38 22.89 -12.76
C LEU A 566 17.85 23.38 -11.37
N GLY A 567 19.13 23.61 -11.18
CA GLY A 567 19.71 24.12 -9.92
C GLY A 567 19.25 25.54 -9.58
N LYS A 568 18.89 26.35 -10.58
CA LYS A 568 18.34 27.71 -10.40
C LYS A 568 16.86 27.73 -10.06
N THR A 569 16.14 26.62 -10.19
CA THR A 569 14.70 26.53 -9.89
C THR A 569 14.50 26.56 -8.37
N THR A 570 14.01 27.67 -7.83
CA THR A 570 13.79 27.88 -6.38
C THR A 570 12.52 27.21 -5.87
N ASP A 571 11.49 27.03 -6.70
CA ASP A 571 10.29 26.27 -6.38
C ASP A 571 10.64 24.80 -6.20
N ARG A 572 10.60 24.33 -4.95
CA ARG A 572 11.00 22.98 -4.55
C ARG A 572 10.08 21.92 -5.16
N PHE A 573 8.79 22.21 -5.26
CA PHE A 573 7.86 21.27 -5.86
C PHE A 573 8.09 21.13 -7.37
N LEU A 574 8.24 22.23 -8.07
CA LEU A 574 8.61 22.21 -9.49
C LEU A 574 9.92 21.48 -9.71
N ARG A 575 10.95 21.75 -8.89
CA ARG A 575 12.26 21.08 -9.01
C ARG A 575 12.14 19.55 -8.82
N ALA A 576 11.30 19.09 -7.87
CA ALA A 576 11.02 17.67 -7.70
C ALA A 576 10.35 17.05 -8.94
N MET A 577 9.42 17.79 -9.57
CA MET A 577 8.74 17.36 -10.81
C MET A 577 9.69 17.32 -12.01
N LEU A 578 10.59 18.28 -12.14
CA LEU A 578 11.61 18.30 -13.20
C LEU A 578 12.56 17.12 -13.07
N TRP A 579 13.02 16.79 -11.84
CA TRP A 579 13.81 15.60 -11.57
C TRP A 579 13.03 14.31 -11.90
N GLY A 580 11.72 14.28 -11.65
CA GLY A 580 10.87 13.16 -12.04
C GLY A 580 10.79 12.97 -13.55
N ALA A 581 10.55 14.06 -14.30
CA ALA A 581 10.47 14.02 -15.76
C ALA A 581 11.82 13.59 -16.39
N LEU A 582 12.96 14.06 -15.89
CA LEU A 582 14.28 13.61 -16.37
C LEU A 582 14.52 12.12 -16.07
N TRP A 583 14.06 11.64 -14.92
CA TRP A 583 14.14 10.21 -14.61
C TRP A 583 13.26 9.36 -15.53
N ASP A 584 12.09 9.84 -15.91
CA ASP A 584 11.22 9.15 -16.87
C ASP A 584 11.88 9.10 -18.28
N GLU A 585 12.69 10.10 -18.68
CA GLU A 585 13.50 10.02 -19.89
C GLU A 585 14.57 8.90 -19.82
N VAL A 586 15.15 8.65 -18.61
CA VAL A 586 16.07 7.51 -18.40
C VAL A 586 15.33 6.19 -18.52
N ARG A 587 14.18 6.06 -17.84
CA ARG A 587 13.38 4.84 -17.84
C ARG A 587 12.90 4.45 -19.24
N ASP A 588 12.63 5.44 -20.09
CA ASP A 588 12.21 5.20 -21.47
C ASP A 588 13.39 4.99 -22.44
N ALA A 589 14.62 4.89 -21.92
CA ALA A 589 15.82 4.77 -22.73
C ALA A 589 16.01 5.96 -23.71
N ARG A 590 15.56 7.17 -23.35
CA ARG A 590 15.76 8.42 -24.11
C ARG A 590 16.94 9.23 -23.58
N MET A 591 17.28 9.08 -22.28
CA MET A 591 18.46 9.67 -21.66
C MET A 591 19.40 8.57 -21.17
N GLU A 592 20.71 8.70 -21.42
CA GLU A 592 21.70 7.77 -20.91
C GLU A 592 21.74 7.78 -19.37
N PRO A 593 21.69 6.62 -18.67
CA PRO A 593 21.77 6.58 -17.21
C PRO A 593 23.02 7.25 -16.64
N ALA A 594 24.18 7.16 -17.31
CA ALA A 594 25.41 7.83 -16.89
C ALA A 594 25.31 9.36 -16.98
N ARG A 595 24.59 9.89 -17.95
CA ARG A 595 24.34 11.33 -18.09
C ARG A 595 23.48 11.85 -16.93
N PHE A 596 22.41 11.11 -16.59
CA PHE A 596 21.57 11.41 -15.43
C PHE A 596 22.37 11.33 -14.12
N ALA A 597 23.15 10.25 -13.93
CA ALA A 597 23.98 10.08 -12.74
C ALA A 597 24.94 11.25 -12.53
N ARG A 598 25.65 11.69 -13.59
CA ARG A 598 26.52 12.87 -13.53
C ARG A 598 25.78 14.16 -13.19
N LEU A 599 24.56 14.33 -13.72
CA LEU A 599 23.71 15.47 -13.37
C LEU A 599 23.36 15.45 -11.88
N VAL A 600 22.94 14.29 -11.34
CA VAL A 600 22.68 14.14 -9.90
C VAL A 600 23.93 14.46 -9.08
N LEU A 601 25.10 13.90 -9.42
CA LEU A 601 26.34 14.12 -8.67
C LEU A 601 26.79 15.58 -8.69
N ARG A 602 26.53 16.33 -9.77
CA ARG A 602 26.80 17.76 -9.86
C ARG A 602 25.87 18.59 -8.96
N GLU A 603 24.58 18.29 -8.94
CA GLU A 603 23.58 19.11 -8.23
C GLU A 603 23.42 18.71 -6.74
N LEU A 604 23.73 17.47 -6.37
CA LEU A 604 23.54 16.92 -5.02
C LEU A 604 24.23 17.73 -3.91
N PRO A 605 25.48 18.25 -4.10
CA PRO A 605 26.14 19.06 -3.06
C PRO A 605 25.39 20.35 -2.69
N SER A 606 24.67 20.95 -3.65
CA SER A 606 23.91 22.19 -3.45
C SER A 606 22.43 21.95 -3.08
N GLU A 607 21.91 20.73 -3.21
CA GLU A 607 20.51 20.44 -2.87
C GLU A 607 20.29 20.43 -1.36
N THR A 608 19.33 21.22 -0.90
CA THR A 608 19.02 21.42 0.53
C THR A 608 17.66 20.88 0.95
N ASP A 609 16.92 20.28 0.06
CA ASP A 609 15.58 19.75 0.37
C ASP A 609 15.65 18.31 0.89
N GLU A 610 15.18 18.10 2.15
CA GLU A 610 15.20 16.80 2.83
C GLU A 610 14.31 15.72 2.17
N GLN A 611 13.47 16.08 1.20
CA GLN A 611 12.62 15.14 0.47
C GLN A 611 13.18 14.88 -0.95
N ILE A 612 13.80 15.86 -1.58
CA ILE A 612 14.43 15.71 -2.91
C ILE A 612 15.70 14.86 -2.80
N VAL A 613 16.56 15.13 -1.82
CA VAL A 613 17.83 14.40 -1.65
C VAL A 613 17.65 12.88 -1.60
N PRO A 614 16.78 12.29 -0.76
CA PRO A 614 16.57 10.84 -0.76
C PRO A 614 16.08 10.29 -2.10
N ALA A 615 15.19 11.02 -2.79
CA ALA A 615 14.68 10.61 -4.10
C ALA A 615 15.79 10.59 -5.17
N LEU A 616 16.69 11.57 -5.17
CA LEU A 616 17.83 11.61 -6.07
C LEU A 616 18.81 10.47 -5.79
N LEU A 617 19.12 10.24 -4.53
CA LEU A 617 20.01 9.16 -4.11
C LEU A 617 19.48 7.78 -4.48
N GLY A 618 18.16 7.54 -4.32
CA GLY A 618 17.53 6.29 -4.75
C GLY A 618 17.58 6.09 -6.27
N ARG A 619 17.36 7.15 -7.07
CA ARG A 619 17.48 7.11 -8.53
C ARG A 619 18.93 6.90 -8.97
N LEU A 620 19.89 7.53 -8.30
CA LEU A 620 21.32 7.34 -8.51
C LEU A 620 21.71 5.87 -8.25
N ASP A 621 21.30 5.32 -7.09
CA ASP A 621 21.55 3.91 -6.76
C ASP A 621 20.98 2.97 -7.85
N ARG A 622 19.72 3.18 -8.26
CA ARG A 622 19.11 2.38 -9.33
C ARG A 622 19.85 2.49 -10.65
N ALA A 623 20.28 3.71 -11.05
CA ALA A 623 21.06 3.92 -12.26
C ALA A 623 22.39 3.16 -12.20
N LEU A 624 23.10 3.26 -11.07
CA LEU A 624 24.42 2.64 -10.88
C LEU A 624 24.35 1.11 -10.79
N ARG A 625 23.31 0.55 -10.14
CA ARG A 625 23.22 -0.89 -9.87
C ARG A 625 22.51 -1.66 -10.99
N ALA A 626 21.41 -1.10 -11.53
CA ALA A 626 20.57 -1.82 -12.46
C ALA A 626 20.79 -1.44 -13.92
N TYR A 627 20.97 -0.15 -14.22
CA TYR A 627 20.94 0.34 -15.60
C TYR A 627 22.32 0.43 -16.25
N LEU A 628 23.36 0.72 -15.46
CA LEU A 628 24.72 0.82 -15.99
C LEU A 628 25.43 -0.53 -16.01
N PRO A 629 26.13 -0.85 -17.12
CA PRO A 629 27.03 -2.00 -17.13
C PRO A 629 28.15 -1.84 -16.08
N PRO A 630 28.65 -2.96 -15.50
CA PRO A 630 29.64 -2.90 -14.41
C PRO A 630 30.85 -2.02 -14.68
N GLY A 631 31.42 -2.05 -15.90
CA GLY A 631 32.61 -1.25 -16.27
C GLY A 631 32.37 0.28 -16.25
N LYS A 632 31.19 0.73 -16.74
CA LYS A 632 30.79 2.16 -16.70
C LYS A 632 30.37 2.58 -15.29
N ALA A 633 29.75 1.66 -14.55
CA ALA A 633 29.29 1.92 -13.20
C ALA A 633 30.44 2.14 -12.21
N SER A 634 31.57 1.43 -12.33
CA SER A 634 32.65 1.43 -11.32
C SER A 634 33.24 2.82 -11.06
N ARG A 635 33.51 3.60 -12.12
CA ARG A 635 34.04 4.97 -11.97
C ARG A 635 33.04 5.91 -11.31
N LEU A 636 31.77 5.86 -11.77
CA LEU A 636 30.72 6.70 -11.22
C LEU A 636 30.37 6.30 -9.76
N ARG A 637 30.51 5.02 -9.41
CA ARG A 637 30.33 4.56 -8.02
C ARG A 637 31.38 5.15 -7.10
N ALA A 638 32.66 5.11 -7.47
CA ALA A 638 33.72 5.69 -6.66
C ALA A 638 33.51 7.21 -6.47
N GLU A 639 33.11 7.93 -7.53
CA GLU A 639 32.79 9.35 -7.47
C GLU A 639 31.57 9.59 -6.54
N ALA A 640 30.50 8.79 -6.70
CA ALA A 640 29.29 8.86 -5.87
C ALA A 640 29.58 8.58 -4.39
N GLU A 641 30.36 7.54 -4.09
CA GLU A 641 30.80 7.24 -2.72
C GLU A 641 31.56 8.43 -2.09
N GLY A 642 32.45 9.09 -2.85
CA GLY A 642 33.19 10.26 -2.38
C GLY A 642 32.27 11.45 -2.09
N ILE A 643 31.40 11.81 -3.04
CA ILE A 643 30.48 12.96 -2.91
C ILE A 643 29.50 12.76 -1.77
N VAL A 644 28.89 11.56 -1.69
CA VAL A 644 27.92 11.22 -0.63
C VAL A 644 28.60 11.18 0.74
N TRP A 645 29.83 10.62 0.83
CA TRP A 645 30.60 10.62 2.06
C TRP A 645 30.93 12.04 2.56
N ASN A 646 31.38 12.91 1.67
CA ASN A 646 31.65 14.31 2.01
C ASN A 646 30.39 15.01 2.55
N GLY A 647 29.25 14.73 1.96
CA GLY A 647 27.99 15.28 2.43
C GLY A 647 27.54 14.75 3.80
N ILE A 648 27.93 13.53 4.21
CA ILE A 648 27.72 13.03 5.57
C ILE A 648 28.56 13.83 6.57
N GLN A 649 29.79 14.17 6.22
CA GLN A 649 30.74 14.89 7.07
C GLN A 649 30.43 16.38 7.19
N ASP A 650 29.67 16.96 6.26
CA ASP A 650 29.33 18.37 6.25
C ASP A 650 28.30 18.68 7.36
N THR A 651 28.78 19.13 8.50
CA THR A 651 27.94 19.46 9.68
C THR A 651 27.05 20.68 9.48
N MET A 652 27.29 21.47 8.43
CA MET A 652 26.42 22.62 8.08
C MET A 652 25.11 22.14 7.42
N ARG A 653 25.07 20.91 6.91
CA ARG A 653 23.85 20.33 6.32
C ARG A 653 22.88 19.87 7.39
N PRO A 654 21.55 20.01 7.18
CA PRO A 654 20.53 19.46 8.07
C PRO A 654 20.71 17.95 8.34
N TYR A 655 20.33 17.54 9.55
CA TYR A 655 20.40 16.13 9.96
C TYR A 655 19.73 15.19 8.95
N GLY A 656 18.52 15.52 8.46
CA GLY A 656 17.79 14.68 7.52
C GLY A 656 18.53 14.42 6.22
N ILE A 657 19.24 15.41 5.69
CA ILE A 657 20.08 15.28 4.48
C ILE A 657 21.29 14.38 4.78
N ARG A 658 22.04 14.66 5.86
CA ARG A 658 23.18 13.83 6.25
C ARG A 658 22.79 12.38 6.52
N ARG A 659 21.65 12.18 7.14
CA ARG A 659 21.09 10.85 7.37
C ARG A 659 20.72 10.15 6.06
N ALA A 660 20.06 10.82 5.13
CA ALA A 660 19.76 10.28 3.79
C ALA A 660 21.03 9.91 3.04
N GLN A 661 22.07 10.73 3.14
CA GLN A 661 23.38 10.44 2.54
C GLN A 661 24.07 9.25 3.21
N LEU A 662 23.95 9.08 4.54
CA LEU A 662 24.49 7.91 5.23
C LEU A 662 23.78 6.62 4.77
N ASP A 663 22.45 6.63 4.70
CA ASP A 663 21.68 5.47 4.24
C ASP A 663 22.01 5.13 2.79
N ALA A 664 22.17 6.15 1.91
CA ALA A 664 22.57 5.97 0.53
C ALA A 664 24.03 5.49 0.41
N PHE A 665 24.95 6.03 1.20
CA PHE A 665 26.35 5.58 1.20
C PHE A 665 26.43 4.10 1.54
N ILE A 666 25.69 3.65 2.56
CA ILE A 666 25.63 2.22 2.92
C ILE A 666 25.17 1.38 1.73
N SER A 667 24.13 1.83 1.00
CA SER A 667 23.61 1.11 -0.16
C SER A 667 24.57 1.05 -1.35
N ILE A 668 25.21 2.19 -1.71
CA ILE A 668 26.06 2.29 -2.91
C ILE A 668 27.50 1.82 -2.68
N ALA A 669 28.00 1.77 -1.43
CA ALA A 669 29.37 1.39 -1.10
C ALA A 669 29.73 0.06 -1.76
N SER A 670 30.77 0.07 -2.59
CA SER A 670 31.18 -1.08 -3.40
C SER A 670 32.70 -1.13 -3.65
N THR A 671 33.40 -0.03 -3.34
CA THR A 671 34.87 0.02 -3.41
C THR A 671 35.52 -0.48 -2.14
N SER A 672 36.81 -0.82 -2.18
CA SER A 672 37.56 -1.18 -0.98
C SER A 672 37.59 -0.05 0.04
N GLU A 673 37.62 1.21 -0.42
CA GLU A 673 37.53 2.38 0.46
C GLU A 673 36.14 2.49 1.09
N GLY A 674 35.07 2.29 0.30
CA GLY A 674 33.70 2.26 0.79
C GLY A 674 33.51 1.19 1.88
N ALA A 675 34.01 -0.02 1.64
CA ALA A 675 33.94 -1.12 2.63
C ALA A 675 34.75 -0.77 3.91
N ALA A 676 35.91 -0.18 3.79
CA ALA A 676 36.72 0.27 4.94
C ALA A 676 35.97 1.34 5.76
N ARG A 677 35.29 2.28 5.11
CA ARG A 677 34.45 3.29 5.77
C ARG A 677 33.25 2.64 6.49
N LEU A 678 32.61 1.64 5.88
CA LEU A 678 31.52 0.86 6.56
C LEU A 678 32.01 0.16 7.84
N LEU A 679 33.19 -0.45 7.79
CA LEU A 679 33.79 -1.07 8.97
C LEU A 679 34.14 -0.05 10.04
N ALA A 680 34.70 1.11 9.63
CA ALA A 680 34.96 2.22 10.56
C ALA A 680 33.68 2.71 11.25
N LEU A 681 32.56 2.81 10.53
CA LEU A 681 31.25 3.17 11.09
C LEU A 681 30.74 2.13 12.09
N LEU A 682 30.98 0.82 11.87
CA LEU A 682 30.63 -0.23 12.84
C LEU A 682 31.48 -0.15 14.12
N ALA A 683 32.73 0.24 14.00
CA ALA A 683 33.65 0.43 15.15
C ALA A 683 33.38 1.75 15.90
N ALA A 684 32.79 2.74 15.22
CA ALA A 684 32.49 4.05 15.80
C ALA A 684 31.16 4.04 16.56
N ASP A 685 31.06 4.85 17.62
CA ASP A 685 29.80 5.07 18.34
C ASP A 685 28.95 6.18 17.71
N SER A 686 29.53 6.96 16.78
CA SER A 686 28.86 8.06 16.11
C SER A 686 29.35 8.27 14.65
N ALA A 687 28.49 8.84 13.83
CA ALA A 687 28.79 9.31 12.49
C ALA A 687 28.28 10.74 12.35
N ALA A 688 29.16 11.68 11.97
CA ALA A 688 28.84 13.11 11.82
C ALA A 688 28.10 13.72 13.03
N GLY A 689 28.51 13.36 14.25
CA GLY A 689 27.92 13.85 15.49
C GLY A 689 26.62 13.16 15.94
N GLU A 690 26.14 12.17 15.18
CA GLU A 690 24.94 11.39 15.53
C GLU A 690 25.32 9.94 15.91
N PRO A 691 24.67 9.35 16.92
CA PRO A 691 24.96 7.97 17.30
C PRO A 691 24.69 6.96 16.17
N VAL A 692 25.59 6.03 15.93
CA VAL A 692 25.37 4.89 15.02
C VAL A 692 24.57 3.81 15.78
N ARG A 693 23.25 3.92 15.71
CA ARG A 693 22.31 3.05 16.42
C ARG A 693 22.12 1.71 15.71
N ASP A 694 21.53 0.73 16.40
CA ASP A 694 21.34 -0.63 15.89
C ASP A 694 20.68 -0.71 14.51
N PRO A 695 19.64 0.08 14.14
CA PRO A 695 19.11 0.04 12.78
C PRO A 695 20.14 0.34 11.69
N THR A 696 21.02 1.34 11.93
CA THR A 696 22.11 1.68 11.00
C THR A 696 23.17 0.58 10.97
N ARG A 697 23.54 0.05 12.12
CA ARG A 697 24.50 -1.07 12.21
C ARG A 697 24.02 -2.28 11.42
N TRP A 698 22.73 -2.64 11.53
CA TRP A 698 22.14 -3.72 10.74
C TRP A 698 22.22 -3.48 9.23
N ASN A 699 21.97 -2.25 8.77
CA ASN A 699 22.10 -1.90 7.35
C ASN A 699 23.55 -2.04 6.86
N ILE A 700 24.54 -1.67 7.70
CA ILE A 700 25.97 -1.85 7.38
C ILE A 700 26.32 -3.34 7.32
N VAL A 701 25.85 -4.13 8.27
CA VAL A 701 26.05 -5.61 8.28
C VAL A 701 25.48 -6.24 7.01
N ASP A 702 24.24 -5.87 6.66
CA ASP A 702 23.59 -6.32 5.42
C ASP A 702 24.46 -5.99 4.19
N ARG A 703 24.94 -4.74 4.08
CA ARG A 703 25.79 -4.34 2.94
C ARG A 703 27.12 -5.11 2.88
N LEU A 704 27.76 -5.36 4.00
CA LEU A 704 28.99 -6.17 4.03
C LEU A 704 28.76 -7.62 3.58
N LEU A 705 27.57 -8.18 3.89
CA LEU A 705 27.15 -9.51 3.42
C LEU A 705 26.86 -9.51 1.91
N VAL A 706 26.22 -8.45 1.40
CA VAL A 706 25.99 -8.26 -0.05
C VAL A 706 27.30 -8.18 -0.82
N LEU A 707 28.32 -7.50 -0.25
CA LEU A 707 29.64 -7.37 -0.85
C LEU A 707 30.50 -8.64 -0.73
N ASP A 708 29.99 -9.70 -0.10
CA ASP A 708 30.76 -10.88 0.25
C ASP A 708 32.08 -10.56 0.99
N HIS A 709 32.02 -9.49 1.80
CA HIS A 709 33.20 -9.01 2.52
C HIS A 709 33.59 -10.00 3.65
N PRO A 710 34.90 -10.32 3.82
CA PRO A 710 35.34 -11.29 4.86
C PRO A 710 34.85 -10.99 6.27
N ASN A 711 34.68 -9.71 6.61
CA ASN A 711 34.15 -9.27 7.90
C ASN A 711 32.61 -9.29 7.98
N GLY A 712 31.87 -9.63 6.93
CA GLY A 712 30.41 -9.70 6.90
C GLY A 712 29.86 -10.73 7.91
N PRO A 713 30.23 -12.02 7.82
CA PRO A 713 29.77 -13.02 8.78
C PRO A 713 30.16 -12.75 10.24
N PRO A 714 31.40 -12.33 10.58
CA PRO A 714 31.73 -11.89 11.94
C PRO A 714 30.87 -10.70 12.41
N ALA A 715 30.63 -9.70 11.57
CA ALA A 715 29.79 -8.55 11.89
C ALA A 715 28.32 -8.94 12.15
N LEU A 716 27.77 -9.90 11.38
CA LEU A 716 26.45 -10.47 11.61
C LEU A 716 26.37 -11.13 12.99
N ALA A 717 27.35 -11.97 13.36
CA ALA A 717 27.39 -12.63 14.66
C ALA A 717 27.48 -11.61 15.79
N ALA A 718 28.37 -10.64 15.70
CA ALA A 718 28.55 -9.59 16.70
C ALA A 718 27.30 -8.74 16.90
N GLN A 719 26.64 -8.31 15.79
CA GLN A 719 25.43 -7.50 15.88
C GLN A 719 24.23 -8.30 16.41
N THR A 720 24.14 -9.60 16.08
CA THR A 720 23.11 -10.49 16.65
C THR A 720 23.27 -10.65 18.16
N ALA A 721 24.49 -10.78 18.65
CA ALA A 721 24.78 -10.83 20.08
C ALA A 721 24.51 -9.49 20.80
N ARG A 722 24.72 -8.38 20.12
CA ARG A 722 24.50 -7.03 20.64
C ARG A 722 23.01 -6.67 20.72
N ASP A 723 22.25 -6.88 19.63
CA ASP A 723 20.84 -6.50 19.52
C ASP A 723 19.92 -7.72 19.64
N THR A 724 19.64 -8.11 20.88
CA THR A 724 18.76 -9.24 21.21
C THR A 724 17.27 -8.87 21.25
N THR A 725 16.91 -7.65 20.89
CA THR A 725 15.50 -7.19 20.83
C THR A 725 14.71 -7.98 19.78
N PRO A 726 13.36 -7.98 19.82
CA PRO A 726 12.52 -8.57 18.78
C PRO A 726 12.83 -8.03 17.38
N ASP A 727 13.02 -6.71 17.24
CA ASP A 727 13.43 -6.08 15.99
C ASP A 727 14.86 -6.47 15.58
N GLY A 728 15.78 -6.54 16.52
CA GLY A 728 17.14 -7.03 16.27
C GLY A 728 17.18 -8.45 15.71
N ARG A 729 16.39 -9.36 16.27
CA ARG A 729 16.25 -10.74 15.73
C ARG A 729 15.64 -10.76 14.33
N ARG A 730 14.62 -9.93 14.09
CA ARG A 730 14.03 -9.75 12.76
C ARG A 730 15.07 -9.24 11.75
N ARG A 731 15.81 -8.19 12.11
CA ARG A 731 16.87 -7.62 11.26
C ARG A 731 18.01 -8.60 11.01
N GLY A 732 18.40 -9.38 12.03
CA GLY A 732 19.38 -10.45 11.87
C GLY A 732 18.92 -11.52 10.89
N PHE A 733 17.65 -11.92 10.96
CA PHE A 733 17.06 -12.83 9.98
C PHE A 733 17.08 -12.23 8.56
N VAL A 734 16.68 -10.96 8.42
CA VAL A 734 16.70 -10.25 7.12
C VAL A 734 18.12 -10.16 6.57
N ALA A 735 19.07 -9.67 7.34
CA ALA A 735 20.46 -9.52 6.91
C ALA A 735 21.12 -10.87 6.53
N ALA A 736 20.83 -11.93 7.26
CA ALA A 736 21.37 -13.26 6.94
C ALA A 736 20.92 -13.77 5.55
N ALA A 737 19.78 -13.34 5.04
CA ALA A 737 19.30 -13.67 3.68
C ALA A 737 20.19 -13.06 2.57
N ALA A 738 20.91 -11.97 2.89
CA ALA A 738 21.81 -11.28 1.93
C ALA A 738 23.14 -12.02 1.70
N ARG A 739 23.45 -13.08 2.46
CA ARG A 739 24.71 -13.81 2.31
C ARG A 739 24.87 -14.35 0.89
N SER A 740 26.10 -14.20 0.33
CA SER A 740 26.52 -14.71 -0.96
C SER A 740 26.80 -16.23 -0.88
N SER A 741 25.74 -17.03 -0.71
CA SER A 741 25.84 -18.48 -0.53
C SER A 741 24.63 -19.19 -1.11
N ALA A 742 24.85 -20.08 -2.07
CA ALA A 742 23.79 -20.90 -2.67
C ALA A 742 23.03 -21.75 -1.64
N LEU A 743 23.73 -22.26 -0.61
CA LEU A 743 23.09 -23.02 0.47
C LEU A 743 22.14 -22.14 1.30
N VAL A 744 22.55 -20.90 1.62
CA VAL A 744 21.69 -19.96 2.34
C VAL A 744 20.48 -19.59 1.50
N LYS A 745 20.65 -19.30 0.21
CA LYS A 745 19.53 -19.00 -0.70
C LYS A 745 18.56 -20.18 -0.76
N ALA A 746 19.03 -21.42 -0.90
CA ALA A 746 18.18 -22.61 -0.90
C ALA A 746 17.42 -22.81 0.42
N GLU A 747 18.08 -22.59 1.56
CA GLU A 747 17.45 -22.66 2.89
C GLU A 747 16.32 -21.64 3.02
N TYR A 748 16.57 -20.37 2.70
CA TYR A 748 15.55 -19.32 2.81
C TYR A 748 14.37 -19.58 1.87
N PHE A 749 14.62 -19.96 0.62
CA PHE A 749 13.56 -20.28 -0.31
C PHE A 749 12.65 -21.41 0.21
N ARG A 750 13.26 -22.49 0.77
CA ARG A 750 12.51 -23.58 1.41
C ARG A 750 11.69 -23.06 2.62
N ARG A 751 12.28 -22.22 3.47
CA ARG A 751 11.61 -21.69 4.67
C ARG A 751 10.39 -20.85 4.35
N TYR A 752 10.37 -20.13 3.23
CA TYR A 752 9.20 -19.35 2.81
C TYR A 752 7.93 -20.18 2.61
N PHE A 753 8.05 -21.50 2.42
CA PHE A 753 6.91 -22.42 2.27
C PHE A 753 6.73 -23.38 3.45
N ALA A 754 7.82 -23.88 4.01
CA ALA A 754 7.79 -24.98 4.97
C ALA A 754 7.79 -24.51 6.45
N ASP A 755 8.28 -23.32 6.75
CA ASP A 755 8.42 -22.82 8.12
C ASP A 755 7.13 -22.10 8.58
N ARG A 756 6.26 -22.85 9.27
CA ARG A 756 5.02 -22.30 9.83
C ARG A 756 5.22 -21.33 11.00
N ALA A 757 6.41 -21.30 11.61
CA ALA A 757 6.74 -20.33 12.64
C ALA A 757 7.20 -18.98 12.08
N LEU A 758 7.58 -18.94 10.80
CA LEU A 758 8.02 -17.74 10.13
C LEU A 758 6.81 -16.84 9.82
N ASN A 759 6.70 -15.74 10.55
CA ASN A 759 5.64 -14.74 10.28
C ASN A 759 5.87 -14.00 8.96
N GLU A 760 4.79 -13.38 8.47
CA GLU A 760 4.78 -12.78 7.15
C GLU A 760 5.64 -11.51 7.04
N ASP A 761 5.76 -10.74 8.12
CA ASP A 761 6.62 -9.55 8.15
C ASP A 761 8.11 -9.92 7.99
N TRP A 762 8.57 -10.98 8.66
CA TRP A 762 9.94 -11.47 8.51
C TRP A 762 10.19 -12.06 7.11
N ALA A 763 9.23 -12.84 6.61
CA ALA A 763 9.32 -13.39 5.27
C ALA A 763 9.41 -12.26 4.23
N SER A 764 8.46 -11.33 4.24
CA SER A 764 8.40 -10.20 3.32
C SER A 764 9.64 -9.31 3.43
N GLY A 765 10.07 -9.00 4.66
CA GLY A 765 11.25 -8.18 4.92
C GLY A 765 12.55 -8.77 4.35
N SER A 766 12.68 -10.11 4.32
CA SER A 766 13.88 -10.79 3.83
C SER A 766 13.94 -10.94 2.31
N LEU A 767 12.84 -10.74 1.57
CA LEU A 767 12.79 -10.97 0.12
C LEU A 767 13.77 -10.09 -0.66
N GLY A 768 13.90 -8.81 -0.26
CA GLY A 768 14.84 -7.87 -0.90
C GLY A 768 16.31 -8.26 -0.65
N ALA A 769 16.65 -8.65 0.58
CA ALA A 769 17.99 -9.09 0.94
C ALA A 769 18.35 -10.45 0.27
N PHE A 770 17.37 -11.33 0.09
CA PHE A 770 17.54 -12.57 -0.67
C PHE A 770 17.86 -12.30 -2.15
N ASN A 771 17.17 -11.33 -2.78
CA ASN A 771 17.19 -11.06 -4.21
C ASN A 771 18.03 -9.82 -4.60
N VAL A 772 19.14 -9.56 -3.91
CA VAL A 772 20.01 -8.43 -4.30
C VAL A 772 20.59 -8.62 -5.71
N ILE A 773 20.66 -7.55 -6.48
CA ILE A 773 21.15 -7.57 -7.88
C ILE A 773 22.57 -8.12 -7.96
N GLU A 774 23.44 -7.83 -6.98
CA GLU A 774 24.83 -8.32 -6.91
C GLU A 774 24.90 -9.86 -6.86
N HIS A 775 23.82 -10.53 -6.44
CA HIS A 775 23.72 -11.98 -6.35
C HIS A 775 22.75 -12.58 -7.37
N GLU A 776 22.43 -11.88 -8.48
CA GLU A 776 21.43 -12.34 -9.46
C GLU A 776 21.70 -13.77 -9.97
N GLN A 777 22.97 -14.14 -10.15
CA GLN A 777 23.33 -15.49 -10.60
C GLN A 777 23.01 -16.59 -9.56
N LEU A 778 23.07 -16.24 -8.27
CA LEU A 778 22.70 -17.18 -7.19
C LEU A 778 21.17 -17.31 -7.03
N THR A 779 20.41 -16.28 -7.43
CA THR A 779 18.96 -16.23 -7.25
C THR A 779 18.20 -16.59 -8.53
N LEU A 780 18.80 -16.50 -9.71
CA LEU A 780 18.22 -16.88 -10.99
C LEU A 780 17.61 -18.31 -10.99
N PRO A 781 18.25 -19.36 -10.39
CA PRO A 781 17.63 -20.69 -10.31
C PRO A 781 16.30 -20.75 -9.57
N PHE A 782 16.03 -19.78 -8.67
CA PHE A 782 14.79 -19.71 -7.91
C PHE A 782 13.70 -18.89 -8.60
N LEU A 783 14.00 -18.19 -9.69
CA LEU A 783 13.03 -17.32 -10.38
C LEU A 783 11.85 -18.14 -10.94
N ARG A 784 12.10 -19.26 -11.63
CA ARG A 784 11.02 -20.10 -12.17
C ARG A 784 10.20 -20.77 -11.05
N PRO A 785 10.78 -21.42 -10.02
CA PRO A 785 10.04 -21.92 -8.88
C PRO A 785 9.21 -20.85 -8.14
N ALA A 786 9.71 -19.60 -8.06
CA ALA A 786 8.99 -18.51 -7.47
C ALA A 786 7.74 -18.13 -8.29
N LEU A 787 7.81 -18.15 -9.61
CA LEU A 787 6.67 -17.92 -10.49
C LEU A 787 5.67 -19.09 -10.43
N ASP A 788 6.13 -20.33 -10.41
CA ASP A 788 5.28 -21.51 -10.30
C ASP A 788 4.49 -21.55 -8.97
N SER A 789 4.98 -20.85 -7.92
CA SER A 789 4.33 -20.76 -6.61
C SER A 789 3.22 -19.71 -6.49
N LEU A 790 2.96 -18.90 -7.52
CA LEU A 790 2.02 -17.77 -7.43
C LEU A 790 0.60 -18.13 -6.98
N PRO A 791 -0.02 -19.26 -7.41
CA PRO A 791 -1.34 -19.65 -6.92
C PRO A 791 -1.33 -19.94 -5.41
N TYR A 792 -0.27 -20.59 -4.90
CA TYR A 792 -0.09 -20.83 -3.48
C TYR A 792 0.05 -19.51 -2.69
N ILE A 793 0.87 -18.57 -3.18
CA ILE A 793 1.09 -17.26 -2.55
C ILE A 793 -0.24 -16.49 -2.47
N GLN A 794 -1.01 -16.43 -3.56
CA GLN A 794 -2.30 -15.73 -3.60
C GLN A 794 -3.26 -16.27 -2.56
N THR A 795 -3.36 -17.59 -2.43
CA THR A 795 -4.30 -18.24 -1.52
C THR A 795 -3.88 -18.14 -0.06
N ASN A 796 -2.57 -18.31 0.22
CA ASN A 796 -2.08 -18.56 1.59
C ASN A 796 -1.37 -17.36 2.23
N ARG A 797 -1.13 -16.26 1.50
CA ARG A 797 -0.45 -15.07 1.99
C ARG A 797 -1.37 -13.85 2.00
N ARG A 798 -0.98 -12.79 2.73
CA ARG A 798 -1.74 -11.55 2.84
C ARG A 798 -1.64 -10.69 1.58
N ILE A 799 -2.46 -9.65 1.50
CA ILE A 799 -2.69 -8.81 0.31
C ILE A 799 -1.43 -8.26 -0.36
N PHE A 800 -0.44 -7.80 0.37
CA PHE A 800 0.77 -7.21 -0.21
C PHE A 800 1.89 -8.20 -0.50
N PHE A 801 1.78 -9.44 0.00
CA PHE A 801 2.88 -10.41 -0.12
C PHE A 801 3.10 -10.83 -1.58
N LEU A 802 2.04 -10.99 -2.36
CA LEU A 802 2.13 -11.33 -3.78
C LEU A 802 2.95 -10.28 -4.57
N GLY A 803 2.66 -8.99 -4.33
CA GLY A 803 3.42 -7.88 -4.93
C GLY A 803 4.87 -7.84 -4.45
N ALA A 804 5.12 -8.02 -3.16
CA ALA A 804 6.47 -8.06 -2.60
C ALA A 804 7.29 -9.25 -3.15
N TRP A 805 6.66 -10.41 -3.30
CA TRP A 805 7.25 -11.61 -3.89
C TRP A 805 7.69 -11.37 -5.33
N LEU A 806 6.77 -10.99 -6.21
CA LEU A 806 7.06 -10.70 -7.61
C LEU A 806 8.09 -9.57 -7.74
N GLY A 807 7.90 -8.47 -6.99
CA GLY A 807 8.81 -7.34 -6.98
C GLY A 807 10.24 -7.76 -6.65
N ALA A 808 10.45 -8.50 -5.57
CA ALA A 808 11.78 -8.94 -5.16
C ALA A 808 12.44 -9.88 -6.18
N PHE A 809 11.72 -10.92 -6.63
CA PHE A 809 12.28 -11.90 -7.55
C PHE A 809 12.57 -11.36 -8.95
N LEU A 810 11.76 -10.39 -9.45
CA LEU A 810 12.00 -9.81 -10.76
C LEU A 810 12.95 -8.60 -10.71
N SER A 811 12.83 -7.72 -9.72
CA SER A 811 13.72 -6.54 -9.62
C SER A 811 15.15 -6.89 -9.17
N GLY A 812 15.36 -8.07 -8.60
CA GLY A 812 16.69 -8.63 -8.30
C GLY A 812 17.42 -9.17 -9.51
N GLN A 813 16.80 -9.15 -10.70
CA GLN A 813 17.35 -9.64 -11.96
C GLN A 813 17.54 -8.49 -12.94
N THR A 814 18.56 -8.61 -13.81
CA THR A 814 18.87 -7.58 -14.81
C THR A 814 19.26 -8.15 -16.17
N SER A 815 19.28 -9.47 -16.29
CA SER A 815 19.84 -10.18 -17.47
C SER A 815 18.76 -10.54 -18.52
N PRO A 816 19.13 -10.68 -19.81
CA PRO A 816 18.25 -11.25 -20.82
C PRO A 816 17.83 -12.69 -20.54
N GLU A 817 18.64 -13.45 -19.81
CA GLU A 817 18.34 -14.83 -19.40
C GLU A 817 17.17 -14.85 -18.43
N ALA A 818 17.16 -14.01 -17.38
CA ALA A 818 16.05 -13.87 -16.46
C ALA A 818 14.76 -13.45 -17.19
N LEU A 819 14.87 -12.52 -18.16
CA LEU A 819 13.75 -12.13 -19.02
C LEU A 819 13.18 -13.34 -19.80
N GLY A 820 14.07 -14.21 -20.32
CA GLY A 820 13.70 -15.46 -20.98
C GLY A 820 12.91 -16.41 -20.06
N VAL A 821 13.32 -16.56 -18.80
CA VAL A 821 12.63 -17.38 -17.79
C VAL A 821 11.19 -16.90 -17.57
N VAL A 822 10.98 -15.59 -17.39
CA VAL A 822 9.63 -15.04 -17.12
C VAL A 822 8.74 -15.17 -18.35
N ARG A 823 9.27 -14.89 -19.55
CA ARG A 823 8.52 -15.08 -20.80
C ARG A 823 8.17 -16.55 -21.07
N GLY A 824 9.11 -17.46 -20.79
CA GLY A 824 8.88 -18.89 -20.85
C GLY A 824 7.78 -19.33 -19.88
N PHE A 825 7.79 -18.86 -18.64
CA PHE A 825 6.71 -19.13 -17.68
C PHE A 825 5.33 -18.70 -18.22
N LEU A 826 5.22 -17.48 -18.76
CA LEU A 826 3.96 -16.99 -19.33
C LEU A 826 3.48 -17.78 -20.56
N ALA A 827 4.41 -18.31 -21.37
CA ALA A 827 4.11 -19.14 -22.51
C ALA A 827 3.65 -20.56 -22.08
N ASP A 828 4.32 -21.14 -21.08
CA ASP A 828 4.00 -22.48 -20.55
C ASP A 828 2.65 -22.50 -19.79
N HIS A 829 2.19 -21.33 -19.30
CA HIS A 829 0.96 -21.20 -18.53
C HIS A 829 -0.08 -20.31 -19.24
N PRO A 830 -0.62 -20.71 -20.42
CA PRO A 830 -1.61 -19.90 -21.14
C PRO A 830 -2.93 -19.75 -20.37
N LYS A 831 -3.22 -20.68 -19.44
CA LYS A 831 -4.41 -20.69 -18.57
C LYS A 831 -4.16 -20.09 -17.18
N LEU A 832 -3.02 -19.41 -16.97
CA LEU A 832 -2.80 -18.70 -15.70
C LEU A 832 -3.96 -17.73 -15.46
N PRO A 833 -4.54 -17.67 -14.24
CA PRO A 833 -5.61 -16.72 -13.92
C PRO A 833 -5.24 -15.30 -14.36
N ALA A 834 -6.22 -14.57 -14.91
CA ALA A 834 -5.99 -13.28 -15.55
C ALA A 834 -5.34 -12.26 -14.60
N ASP A 835 -5.77 -12.24 -13.34
CA ASP A 835 -5.24 -11.37 -12.30
C ASP A 835 -3.78 -11.70 -11.96
N LEU A 836 -3.40 -12.96 -11.84
CA LEU A 836 -2.00 -13.37 -11.63
C LEU A 836 -1.15 -13.06 -12.87
N ARG A 837 -1.69 -13.30 -14.09
CA ARG A 837 -1.01 -12.94 -15.31
C ARG A 837 -0.73 -11.44 -15.40
N GLN A 838 -1.72 -10.61 -15.07
CA GLN A 838 -1.56 -9.15 -15.02
C GLN A 838 -0.48 -8.74 -14.00
N LYS A 839 -0.48 -9.35 -12.80
CA LYS A 839 0.58 -9.08 -11.80
C LYS A 839 1.98 -9.43 -12.32
N VAL A 840 2.15 -10.58 -12.96
CA VAL A 840 3.45 -10.92 -13.56
C VAL A 840 3.86 -9.88 -14.61
N LEU A 841 2.93 -9.46 -15.50
CA LEU A 841 3.20 -8.46 -16.53
C LEU A 841 3.58 -7.09 -15.95
N GLN A 842 3.01 -6.67 -14.81
CA GLN A 842 3.37 -5.43 -14.12
C GLN A 842 4.86 -5.40 -13.71
N TYR A 843 5.39 -6.51 -13.20
CA TYR A 843 6.79 -6.59 -12.77
C TYR A 843 7.74 -6.99 -13.90
N LEU A 844 7.26 -7.71 -14.91
CA LEU A 844 8.05 -8.06 -16.11
C LEU A 844 8.50 -6.81 -16.86
N ASP A 845 7.65 -5.80 -16.97
CA ASP A 845 7.98 -4.54 -17.67
C ASP A 845 9.23 -3.86 -17.08
N GLU A 846 9.42 -3.91 -15.76
CA GLU A 846 10.62 -3.34 -15.11
C GLU A 846 11.90 -4.09 -15.53
N LEU A 847 11.83 -5.40 -15.64
CA LEU A 847 12.95 -6.22 -16.14
C LEU A 847 13.19 -5.95 -17.63
N GLU A 848 12.14 -5.90 -18.46
CA GLU A 848 12.23 -5.53 -19.87
C GLU A 848 12.84 -4.15 -20.08
N GLN A 849 12.43 -3.17 -19.27
CA GLN A 849 12.97 -1.83 -19.28
C GLN A 849 14.47 -1.83 -18.95
N THR A 850 14.87 -2.56 -17.90
CA THR A 850 16.27 -2.69 -17.49
C THR A 850 17.13 -3.29 -18.62
N VAL A 851 16.67 -4.38 -19.24
CA VAL A 851 17.36 -5.02 -20.36
C VAL A 851 17.42 -4.09 -21.58
N ARG A 852 16.33 -3.37 -21.91
CA ARG A 852 16.27 -2.39 -22.99
C ARG A 852 17.26 -1.23 -22.80
N ILE A 853 17.35 -0.69 -21.57
CA ILE A 853 18.29 0.39 -21.24
C ILE A 853 19.72 -0.10 -21.40
N ARG A 854 20.08 -1.25 -20.86
CA ARG A 854 21.42 -1.84 -20.99
C ARG A 854 21.81 -2.10 -22.45
N ASN A 855 20.87 -2.60 -23.26
CA ASN A 855 21.10 -2.84 -24.68
C ASN A 855 21.27 -1.54 -25.49
N ARG A 856 20.59 -0.46 -25.07
CA ARG A 856 20.70 0.86 -25.74
C ARG A 856 22.05 1.52 -25.49
N TRP A 857 22.62 1.32 -24.31
CA TRP A 857 23.92 1.88 -23.90
C TRP A 857 24.85 0.76 -23.39
N PRO A 858 25.41 -0.06 -24.32
CA PRO A 858 26.28 -1.19 -23.95
C PRO A 858 27.56 -0.70 -23.26
N PRO A 859 28.37 -1.64 -22.69
CA PRO A 859 29.64 -1.37 -22.02
C PRO A 859 30.61 -0.43 -22.72
#